data_6555899392114fe808be58e07378127e
#
_entry.id   6555899392114fe808be58e07378127e
#
_cell.length_a   1.000
_cell.length_b   1.000
_cell.length_c   1.000
_cell.angle_alpha   90.00
_cell.angle_beta   90.00
_cell.angle_gamma   90.00
#
_symmetry.space_group_name_H-M   'P 1'
#
loop_
_entity.id
_entity.type
_entity.pdbx_description
1 polymer ?
#
loop_
_entity_poly.entity_id
_entity_poly.type
_entity_poly.pdbx_seq_one_letter_code
_entity_poly.pdbx_strand_id
1 'polypeptide(L)'
;MPILHILITGFNALNLCEKKIFSFWQDSGIARFYWDYDIYYTADEHQEAGHYIRENLKLFPNELDIEHFNNFRYNGKTIEYLAVPSTIGQAKLLPALTESLREENPRQTAIVLCEEQMLIPVMHSIPEYFSKINVTMGYPARNTSVAALISMLCDLKNYARQEGDTTYYYYKPVIALLNHKLIKDLCPEEIQQITNYINQKNIVYVIEKSLHFHELTRAIFSSDQHEKIPVYLLKILNLLTRSVLKEEADPIEKEFVFTVYTQIQNLQNTFEEEGIEPENKLYMQIINKVIGNLSIPFSGEPLEGLQLMGLMETRMLDFNHLIILSANEGILPKTTLPASFIPYNLRFGFRLPTPEHQDAVFAYYFYRLLQRSRDIHILYTSGVKGMNGGEMSRFLYQIKYESGLTVVERNFQNPISTQNPKEIRIGKTPPILHILERYTRSEDQTISPSALNTYMECSLKFYFKYIAQIKEKEELAEELDHRLLGNIFHECSESLYATIPGGEITKAAIDTILANGSLIEEHIRRSYLKVYDPKISRLIDSGSNELILGVIKKYLREMFSYDKKICPFRLLAMENRFHVPVKIGIEGQEKTVFVGGFIDRIDRTDQGIRVIDYKTGADTTAFKTIASVFDPANPTRNKAAFQTMVYCLMYDHVHPSEQPLIPGIYSTKLLFGKDYDFRLKCDKELIQNFRYYQQEFSDHLRQLLEELFSPEHPFCQTDNEKKCRTCSYAGICR
;
A
#
# COMPACT_ATOMS: atom_id res chain seq x y z
N MET A 1 -20.95 61.41 5.15
CA MET A 1 -21.29 61.77 3.77
C MET A 1 -22.54 60.99 3.41
N PRO A 2 -23.55 61.58 2.78
CA PRO A 2 -24.67 60.83 2.26
C PRO A 2 -24.19 59.95 1.10
N ILE A 3 -24.55 58.63 1.12
CA ILE A 3 -24.28 57.71 0.02
C ILE A 3 -25.11 58.16 -1.17
N LEU A 4 -24.46 58.64 -2.24
CA LEU A 4 -25.13 59.15 -3.43
C LEU A 4 -25.66 58.05 -4.33
N HIS A 5 -24.90 56.98 -4.50
CA HIS A 5 -25.24 55.78 -5.31
C HIS A 5 -24.53 54.54 -4.76
N ILE A 6 -25.23 53.40 -4.89
CA ILE A 6 -24.68 52.05 -4.64
C ILE A 6 -24.62 51.33 -5.99
N LEU A 7 -23.45 50.94 -6.42
CA LEU A 7 -23.26 50.16 -7.63
C LEU A 7 -23.21 48.69 -7.31
N ILE A 8 -24.15 47.91 -7.84
CA ILE A 8 -24.29 46.48 -7.60
C ILE A 8 -23.83 45.76 -8.84
N THR A 9 -22.73 45.02 -8.73
CA THR A 9 -22.10 44.31 -9.84
C THR A 9 -21.56 42.96 -9.40
N GLY A 10 -21.42 41.97 -10.30
CA GLY A 10 -20.78 40.69 -10.06
C GLY A 10 -21.65 39.63 -9.41
N PHE A 11 -22.91 39.90 -9.20
CA PHE A 11 -23.86 38.94 -8.58
C PHE A 11 -24.49 38.02 -9.66
N ASN A 12 -24.85 36.80 -9.25
CA ASN A 12 -25.66 35.87 -10.04
C ASN A 12 -26.84 35.35 -9.20
N ALA A 13 -26.62 34.30 -8.39
CA ALA A 13 -27.63 33.78 -7.49
C ALA A 13 -27.80 34.72 -6.29
N LEU A 14 -29.00 35.25 -6.08
CA LEU A 14 -29.35 36.10 -4.95
C LEU A 14 -30.25 35.33 -3.97
N ASN A 15 -29.93 35.38 -2.70
CA ASN A 15 -30.80 34.87 -1.66
C ASN A 15 -31.96 35.87 -1.36
N LEU A 16 -32.96 35.42 -0.59
CA LEU A 16 -34.14 36.25 -0.27
C LEU A 16 -33.80 37.52 0.53
N CYS A 17 -32.76 37.47 1.37
CA CYS A 17 -32.34 38.64 2.15
C CYS A 17 -31.67 39.67 1.22
N GLU A 18 -30.80 39.24 0.34
CA GLU A 18 -30.15 40.09 -0.67
C GLU A 18 -31.20 40.75 -1.60
N LYS A 19 -32.17 39.96 -2.08
CA LYS A 19 -33.25 40.48 -2.92
C LYS A 19 -34.04 41.57 -2.16
N LYS A 20 -34.36 41.42 -0.86
CA LYS A 20 -35.04 42.44 -0.06
C LYS A 20 -34.19 43.69 0.12
N ILE A 21 -32.90 43.57 0.39
CA ILE A 21 -32.01 44.71 0.56
C ILE A 21 -31.87 45.45 -0.79
N PHE A 22 -31.70 44.74 -1.89
CA PHE A 22 -31.59 45.35 -3.22
C PHE A 22 -32.89 46.08 -3.65
N SER A 23 -34.06 45.48 -3.36
CA SER A 23 -35.35 46.14 -3.60
C SER A 23 -35.49 47.43 -2.78
N PHE A 24 -35.11 47.38 -1.47
CA PHE A 24 -35.14 48.59 -0.65
C PHE A 24 -34.25 49.71 -1.19
N TRP A 25 -33.03 49.40 -1.65
CA TRP A 25 -32.13 50.40 -2.24
C TRP A 25 -32.62 50.90 -3.62
N GLN A 26 -33.23 50.02 -4.41
CA GLN A 26 -33.85 50.39 -5.66
C GLN A 26 -35.02 51.34 -5.46
N ASP A 27 -35.94 51.03 -4.54
CA ASP A 27 -37.09 51.86 -4.19
C ASP A 27 -36.68 53.22 -3.59
N SER A 28 -35.52 53.25 -2.93
CA SER A 28 -34.90 54.49 -2.43
C SER A 28 -34.20 55.30 -3.50
N GLY A 29 -34.08 54.80 -4.73
CA GLY A 29 -33.43 55.46 -5.88
C GLY A 29 -31.92 55.58 -5.80
N ILE A 30 -31.28 54.83 -4.88
CA ILE A 30 -29.82 54.90 -4.64
C ILE A 30 -29.06 53.76 -5.29
N ALA A 31 -29.70 52.68 -5.76
CA ALA A 31 -29.05 51.52 -6.37
C ALA A 31 -28.99 51.58 -7.88
N ARG A 32 -27.88 51.15 -8.43
CA ARG A 32 -27.65 50.92 -9.85
C ARG A 32 -27.15 49.49 -10.05
N PHE A 33 -27.72 48.75 -11.02
CA PHE A 33 -27.45 47.33 -11.24
C PHE A 33 -26.71 47.10 -12.53
N TYR A 34 -25.65 46.36 -12.48
CA TYR A 34 -24.76 46.00 -13.60
C TYR A 34 -24.61 44.47 -13.65
N TRP A 35 -25.49 43.82 -14.45
CA TRP A 35 -25.50 42.38 -14.64
C TRP A 35 -24.63 42.02 -15.84
N ASP A 36 -23.64 41.14 -15.61
CA ASP A 36 -22.78 40.63 -16.68
C ASP A 36 -23.31 39.26 -17.15
N TYR A 37 -23.77 39.21 -18.42
CA TYR A 37 -24.32 38.00 -19.01
C TYR A 37 -24.11 38.02 -20.53
N ASP A 38 -24.49 36.91 -21.21
CA ASP A 38 -24.53 36.81 -22.65
C ASP A 38 -25.91 36.36 -23.14
N ILE A 39 -26.32 36.86 -24.31
CA ILE A 39 -27.60 36.51 -24.93
C ILE A 39 -27.68 35.00 -25.19
N TYR A 40 -26.54 34.37 -25.50
CA TYR A 40 -26.48 32.94 -25.77
C TYR A 40 -27.17 32.08 -24.69
N TYR A 41 -26.91 32.35 -23.40
CA TYR A 41 -27.48 31.55 -22.32
C TYR A 41 -28.64 32.24 -21.58
N THR A 42 -29.00 33.47 -21.96
CA THR A 42 -30.17 34.15 -21.37
C THR A 42 -31.38 34.13 -22.24
N ALA A 43 -31.24 34.00 -23.59
CA ALA A 43 -32.36 33.97 -24.52
C ALA A 43 -33.14 32.64 -24.49
N ASP A 44 -32.48 31.52 -24.16
CA ASP A 44 -33.11 30.22 -24.03
C ASP A 44 -33.52 29.97 -22.59
N GLU A 45 -34.83 29.71 -22.36
CA GLU A 45 -35.38 29.45 -21.03
C GLU A 45 -34.85 28.15 -20.41
N HIS A 46 -34.41 27.17 -21.21
CA HIS A 46 -33.90 25.89 -20.78
C HIS A 46 -32.41 25.91 -20.42
N GLN A 47 -31.67 26.93 -20.85
CA GLN A 47 -30.24 27.04 -20.58
C GLN A 47 -30.01 27.40 -19.08
N GLU A 48 -29.37 26.48 -18.34
CA GLU A 48 -29.21 26.60 -16.90
C GLU A 48 -28.41 27.85 -16.47
N ALA A 49 -27.38 28.21 -17.24
CA ALA A 49 -26.53 29.37 -16.94
C ALA A 49 -27.32 30.69 -16.84
N GLY A 50 -28.39 30.82 -17.61
CA GLY A 50 -29.26 32.00 -17.61
C GLY A 50 -30.27 32.06 -16.46
N HIS A 51 -30.44 31.01 -15.69
CA HIS A 51 -31.53 30.86 -14.72
C HIS A 51 -31.67 32.07 -13.77
N TYR A 52 -30.66 32.37 -12.98
CA TYR A 52 -30.69 33.48 -12.03
C TYR A 52 -30.65 34.85 -12.69
N ILE A 53 -29.92 35.00 -13.78
CA ILE A 53 -29.86 36.28 -14.51
C ILE A 53 -31.25 36.66 -15.04
N ARG A 54 -32.00 35.71 -15.62
CA ARG A 54 -33.38 35.93 -16.08
C ARG A 54 -34.31 36.37 -14.97
N GLU A 55 -34.16 35.82 -13.73
CA GLU A 55 -34.92 36.26 -12.59
C GLU A 55 -34.52 37.67 -12.11
N ASN A 56 -33.20 37.92 -12.06
CA ASN A 56 -32.67 39.19 -11.58
C ASN A 56 -33.05 40.34 -12.53
N LEU A 57 -32.97 40.14 -13.84
CA LEU A 57 -33.36 41.14 -14.82
C LEU A 57 -34.84 41.55 -14.75
N LYS A 58 -35.74 40.63 -14.30
CA LYS A 58 -37.17 40.96 -14.06
C LYS A 58 -37.35 41.85 -12.83
N LEU A 59 -36.47 41.74 -11.83
CA LEU A 59 -36.57 42.48 -10.56
C LEU A 59 -35.77 43.81 -10.61
N PHE A 60 -34.59 43.73 -11.18
CA PHE A 60 -33.54 44.76 -11.14
C PHE A 60 -33.02 45.05 -12.55
N PRO A 61 -33.44 46.13 -13.21
CA PRO A 61 -33.01 46.49 -14.57
C PRO A 61 -31.51 46.66 -14.68
N ASN A 62 -30.95 46.21 -15.77
CA ASN A 62 -29.50 46.35 -16.07
C ASN A 62 -29.20 47.75 -16.65
N GLU A 63 -28.14 48.37 -16.16
CA GLU A 63 -27.68 49.69 -16.67
C GLU A 63 -26.66 49.57 -17.82
N LEU A 64 -26.17 48.34 -18.12
CA LEU A 64 -25.25 48.11 -19.24
C LEU A 64 -25.98 48.09 -20.57
N ASP A 65 -25.31 48.61 -21.62
CA ASP A 65 -25.82 48.64 -22.98
C ASP A 65 -25.82 47.24 -23.63
N ILE A 66 -26.76 47.02 -24.53
CA ILE A 66 -26.99 45.72 -25.18
C ILE A 66 -25.78 45.20 -25.98
N GLU A 67 -24.90 46.09 -26.41
CA GLU A 67 -23.68 45.77 -27.16
C GLU A 67 -22.72 44.87 -26.35
N HIS A 68 -22.82 44.89 -25.01
CA HIS A 68 -21.97 44.10 -24.11
C HIS A 68 -22.39 42.62 -23.96
N PHE A 69 -23.51 42.20 -24.57
CA PHE A 69 -24.14 40.91 -24.29
C PHE A 69 -24.05 39.87 -25.40
N ASN A 70 -23.21 40.04 -26.42
CA ASN A 70 -23.05 39.09 -27.53
C ASN A 70 -21.57 38.77 -27.77
N ASN A 71 -20.87 38.32 -26.76
CA ASN A 71 -19.44 38.01 -26.81
C ASN A 71 -19.19 36.50 -26.97
N PHE A 72 -20.14 35.67 -26.58
CA PHE A 72 -19.94 34.21 -26.56
C PHE A 72 -19.74 33.63 -27.96
N ARG A 73 -20.50 34.12 -28.95
CA ARG A 73 -20.43 33.69 -30.35
C ARG A 73 -19.49 34.55 -31.24
N TYR A 74 -18.45 35.13 -30.63
CA TYR A 74 -17.48 35.92 -31.37
C TYR A 74 -16.69 35.08 -32.38
N ASN A 75 -16.60 35.52 -33.64
CA ASN A 75 -16.01 34.79 -34.79
C ASN A 75 -14.49 34.53 -34.71
N GLY A 76 -13.77 35.14 -33.77
CA GLY A 76 -12.33 34.91 -33.56
C GLY A 76 -11.99 33.90 -32.45
N LYS A 77 -12.99 33.21 -31.92
CA LYS A 77 -12.83 32.25 -30.79
C LYS A 77 -12.40 30.88 -31.31
N THR A 78 -11.36 30.32 -30.68
CA THR A 78 -10.93 28.92 -30.88
C THR A 78 -11.24 28.11 -29.66
N ILE A 79 -11.92 26.98 -29.85
CA ILE A 79 -12.22 26.05 -28.75
C ILE A 79 -11.68 24.67 -29.13
N GLU A 80 -10.83 24.14 -28.26
CA GLU A 80 -10.22 22.83 -28.45
C GLU A 80 -10.51 21.91 -27.25
N TYR A 81 -11.07 20.73 -27.54
CA TYR A 81 -11.27 19.68 -26.55
C TYR A 81 -10.17 18.65 -26.67
N LEU A 82 -9.53 18.38 -25.55
CA LEU A 82 -8.37 17.50 -25.45
C LEU A 82 -8.71 16.30 -24.54
N ALA A 83 -8.98 15.16 -25.17
CA ALA A 83 -9.19 13.89 -24.45
C ALA A 83 -7.85 13.30 -24.03
N VAL A 84 -7.63 13.12 -22.74
CA VAL A 84 -6.36 12.66 -22.17
C VAL A 84 -6.59 11.41 -21.32
N PRO A 85 -5.77 10.33 -21.43
CA PRO A 85 -6.02 9.06 -20.74
C PRO A 85 -5.96 9.13 -19.21
N SER A 86 -5.32 10.16 -18.63
CA SER A 86 -5.16 10.30 -17.20
C SER A 86 -5.13 11.75 -16.74
N THR A 87 -5.55 11.98 -15.50
CA THR A 87 -5.54 13.30 -14.85
C THR A 87 -4.13 13.91 -14.81
N ILE A 88 -3.10 13.13 -14.43
CA ILE A 88 -1.69 13.58 -14.45
C ILE A 88 -1.22 13.89 -15.88
N GLY A 89 -1.73 13.15 -16.89
CA GLY A 89 -1.44 13.41 -18.29
C GLY A 89 -1.87 14.80 -18.73
N GLN A 90 -2.98 15.32 -18.20
CA GLN A 90 -3.44 16.70 -18.48
C GLN A 90 -2.42 17.73 -18.00
N ALA A 91 -1.88 17.58 -16.78
CA ALA A 91 -0.86 18.49 -16.28
C ALA A 91 0.41 18.46 -17.15
N LYS A 92 0.84 17.26 -17.59
CA LYS A 92 2.02 17.10 -18.45
C LYS A 92 1.89 17.72 -19.84
N LEU A 93 0.69 18.02 -20.31
CA LEU A 93 0.47 18.72 -21.58
C LEU A 93 0.64 20.24 -21.49
N LEU A 94 0.64 20.81 -20.27
CA LEU A 94 0.74 22.26 -20.07
C LEU A 94 1.94 22.90 -20.78
N PRO A 95 3.17 22.34 -20.72
CA PRO A 95 4.30 22.93 -21.44
C PRO A 95 4.03 23.10 -22.95
N ALA A 96 3.41 22.09 -23.56
CA ALA A 96 3.09 22.15 -25.00
C ALA A 96 1.95 23.13 -25.30
N LEU A 97 0.94 23.24 -24.45
CA LEU A 97 -0.18 24.14 -24.61
C LEU A 97 0.17 25.61 -24.35
N THR A 98 1.18 25.85 -23.53
CA THR A 98 1.60 27.21 -23.16
C THR A 98 2.82 27.72 -23.93
N GLU A 99 3.43 26.91 -24.81
CA GLU A 99 4.61 27.31 -25.57
C GLU A 99 4.35 28.53 -26.47
N SER A 100 3.18 28.59 -27.10
CA SER A 100 2.76 29.74 -27.94
C SER A 100 2.51 31.01 -27.11
N LEU A 101 2.34 30.88 -25.80
CA LEU A 101 2.02 31.98 -24.87
C LEU A 101 3.26 32.58 -24.21
N ARG A 102 4.45 32.09 -24.54
CA ARG A 102 5.70 32.47 -23.90
C ARG A 102 6.00 34.00 -23.96
N GLU A 103 5.62 34.64 -25.05
CA GLU A 103 5.82 36.08 -25.27
C GLU A 103 4.57 36.93 -24.96
N GLU A 104 3.46 36.26 -24.62
CA GLU A 104 2.21 36.94 -24.27
C GLU A 104 2.21 37.44 -22.80
N ASN A 105 1.29 38.35 -22.52
CA ASN A 105 1.15 38.84 -21.14
C ASN A 105 0.56 37.73 -20.24
N PRO A 106 1.33 37.20 -19.24
CA PRO A 106 0.87 36.07 -18.40
C PRO A 106 -0.42 36.38 -17.64
N ARG A 107 -0.72 37.65 -17.36
CA ARG A 107 -1.97 38.04 -16.66
C ARG A 107 -3.22 37.75 -17.48
N GLN A 108 -3.11 37.61 -18.79
CA GLN A 108 -4.22 37.31 -19.66
C GLN A 108 -4.44 35.79 -19.87
N THR A 109 -3.65 34.97 -19.20
CA THR A 109 -3.73 33.51 -19.25
C THR A 109 -4.18 32.96 -17.92
N ALA A 110 -5.21 32.10 -17.93
CA ALA A 110 -5.63 31.36 -16.76
C ALA A 110 -5.60 29.85 -17.01
N ILE A 111 -5.04 29.11 -16.02
CA ILE A 111 -5.19 27.68 -15.88
C ILE A 111 -6.24 27.45 -14.81
N VAL A 112 -7.36 26.84 -15.22
CA VAL A 112 -8.53 26.65 -14.35
C VAL A 112 -8.66 25.18 -13.99
N LEU A 113 -8.67 24.90 -12.68
CA LEU A 113 -8.80 23.55 -12.14
C LEU A 113 -10.23 23.29 -11.70
N CYS A 114 -10.93 22.36 -12.36
CA CYS A 114 -12.22 21.87 -11.88
C CYS A 114 -12.06 20.93 -10.67
N GLU A 115 -10.86 20.33 -10.51
CA GLU A 115 -10.50 19.43 -9.41
C GLU A 115 -9.28 19.96 -8.65
N GLU A 116 -9.46 20.30 -7.36
CA GLU A 116 -8.42 20.91 -6.53
C GLU A 116 -7.15 20.04 -6.37
N GLN A 117 -7.31 18.71 -6.47
CA GLN A 117 -6.19 17.76 -6.34
C GLN A 117 -5.14 17.92 -7.44
N MET A 118 -5.51 18.54 -8.55
CA MET A 118 -4.61 18.83 -9.66
C MET A 118 -3.60 19.96 -9.38
N LEU A 119 -3.77 20.70 -8.30
CA LEU A 119 -2.95 21.87 -8.00
C LEU A 119 -1.44 21.56 -8.01
N ILE A 120 -0.99 20.58 -7.22
CA ILE A 120 0.44 20.23 -7.15
C ILE A 120 1.00 19.66 -8.45
N PRO A 121 0.36 18.68 -9.12
CA PRO A 121 0.78 18.23 -10.45
C PRO A 121 0.90 19.36 -11.46
N VAL A 122 -0.02 20.32 -11.45
CA VAL A 122 -0.02 21.47 -12.36
C VAL A 122 1.13 22.41 -12.02
N MET A 123 1.33 22.79 -10.75
CA MET A 123 2.44 23.64 -10.33
C MET A 123 3.81 23.09 -10.76
N HIS A 124 4.00 21.76 -10.63
CA HIS A 124 5.23 21.11 -11.10
C HIS A 124 5.36 20.98 -12.62
N SER A 125 4.28 21.24 -13.36
CA SER A 125 4.25 21.11 -14.82
C SER A 125 4.27 22.46 -15.54
N ILE A 126 4.12 23.58 -14.80
CA ILE A 126 4.20 24.93 -15.38
C ILE A 126 5.66 25.21 -15.74
N PRO A 127 5.93 25.66 -16.99
CA PRO A 127 7.27 25.96 -17.43
C PRO A 127 7.90 27.13 -16.69
N GLU A 128 9.23 27.11 -16.53
CA GLU A 128 10.02 28.13 -15.81
C GLU A 128 9.99 29.52 -16.44
N TYR A 129 9.59 29.64 -17.73
CA TYR A 129 9.46 30.96 -18.33
C TYR A 129 8.29 31.78 -17.76
N PHE A 130 7.34 31.16 -17.06
CA PHE A 130 6.40 31.89 -16.21
C PHE A 130 7.05 32.20 -14.86
N SER A 131 7.73 33.31 -14.76
CA SER A 131 8.48 33.69 -13.56
C SER A 131 7.62 34.02 -12.34
N LYS A 132 6.34 34.36 -12.55
CA LYS A 132 5.34 34.62 -11.50
C LYS A 132 4.07 33.84 -11.77
N ILE A 133 3.55 33.21 -10.72
CA ILE A 133 2.29 32.45 -10.75
C ILE A 133 1.46 32.94 -9.57
N ASN A 134 0.22 33.35 -9.84
CA ASN A 134 -0.75 33.64 -8.79
C ASN A 134 -1.66 32.42 -8.60
N VAL A 135 -1.65 31.85 -7.40
CA VAL A 135 -2.47 30.72 -7.00
C VAL A 135 -3.55 31.20 -6.06
N THR A 136 -4.81 31.20 -6.52
CA THR A 136 -5.97 31.67 -5.71
C THR A 136 -6.64 30.55 -4.92
N MET A 137 -6.44 29.31 -5.33
CA MET A 137 -6.98 28.14 -4.62
C MET A 137 -6.19 27.88 -3.34
N GLY A 138 -6.89 27.49 -2.29
CA GLY A 138 -6.19 26.91 -1.12
C GLY A 138 -5.82 25.46 -1.35
N TYR A 139 -4.73 25.03 -0.74
CA TYR A 139 -4.33 23.63 -0.76
C TYR A 139 -5.04 22.84 0.34
N PRO A 140 -5.73 21.72 0.04
CA PRO A 140 -6.40 20.92 1.04
C PRO A 140 -5.42 20.37 2.09
N ALA A 141 -5.57 20.74 3.35
CA ALA A 141 -4.65 20.36 4.42
C ALA A 141 -4.55 18.82 4.58
N ARG A 142 -5.62 18.08 4.30
CA ARG A 142 -5.64 16.60 4.33
C ARG A 142 -4.58 15.93 3.45
N ASN A 143 -4.08 16.63 2.41
CA ASN A 143 -3.08 16.12 1.49
C ASN A 143 -1.64 16.49 1.93
N THR A 144 -1.48 17.19 3.05
CA THR A 144 -0.16 17.61 3.56
C THR A 144 0.50 16.52 4.39
N SER A 145 1.83 16.56 4.47
CA SER A 145 2.63 15.71 5.35
C SER A 145 2.24 15.87 6.82
N VAL A 146 1.97 17.10 7.27
CA VAL A 146 1.60 17.38 8.66
C VAL A 146 0.23 16.80 9.02
N ALA A 147 -0.76 16.81 8.12
CA ALA A 147 -2.06 16.19 8.37
C ALA A 147 -1.93 14.66 8.53
N ALA A 148 -1.10 14.03 7.69
CA ALA A 148 -0.77 12.62 7.83
C ALA A 148 -0.09 12.34 9.19
N LEU A 149 0.85 13.18 9.60
CA LEU A 149 1.50 13.08 10.90
C LEU A 149 0.49 13.15 12.06
N ILE A 150 -0.43 14.11 12.05
CA ILE A 150 -1.47 14.25 13.09
C ILE A 150 -2.35 12.99 13.16
N SER A 151 -2.78 12.47 12.00
CA SER A 151 -3.55 11.22 11.96
C SER A 151 -2.79 10.05 12.57
N MET A 152 -1.49 9.88 12.21
CA MET A 152 -0.65 8.82 12.76
C MET A 152 -0.41 8.98 14.27
N LEU A 153 -0.28 10.21 14.79
CA LEU A 153 -0.15 10.49 16.22
C LEU A 153 -1.44 10.12 16.98
N CYS A 154 -2.60 10.43 16.40
CA CYS A 154 -3.89 10.00 16.94
C CYS A 154 -4.02 8.48 16.96
N ASP A 155 -3.62 7.80 15.88
CA ASP A 155 -3.63 6.33 15.82
C ASP A 155 -2.68 5.72 16.85
N LEU A 156 -1.47 6.29 17.03
CA LEU A 156 -0.52 5.84 18.03
C LEU A 156 -1.15 5.82 19.44
N LYS A 157 -1.82 6.89 19.83
CA LYS A 157 -2.48 7.00 21.13
C LYS A 157 -3.70 6.07 21.25
N ASN A 158 -4.48 5.87 20.17
CA ASN A 158 -5.63 4.97 20.16
C ASN A 158 -5.25 3.49 20.36
N TYR A 159 -4.09 3.07 19.84
CA TYR A 159 -3.62 1.68 19.92
C TYR A 159 -2.58 1.44 21.02
N ALA A 160 -2.29 2.46 21.85
CA ALA A 160 -1.41 2.30 23.01
C ALA A 160 -2.06 1.40 24.07
N ARG A 161 -1.26 0.57 24.69
CA ARG A 161 -1.67 -0.31 25.82
C ARG A 161 -0.79 -0.04 27.01
N GLN A 162 -1.37 -0.08 28.20
CA GLN A 162 -0.64 0.08 29.44
C GLN A 162 -0.64 -1.21 30.23
N GLU A 163 0.52 -1.58 30.74
CA GLU A 163 0.68 -2.69 31.69
C GLU A 163 1.56 -2.21 32.85
N GLY A 164 0.94 -2.00 34.02
CA GLY A 164 1.59 -1.33 35.15
C GLY A 164 2.05 0.08 34.78
N ASP A 165 3.30 0.41 35.06
CA ASP A 165 3.91 1.72 34.74
C ASP A 165 4.54 1.80 33.35
N THR A 166 4.32 0.80 32.50
CA THR A 166 4.95 0.73 31.17
C THR A 166 3.90 0.86 30.09
N THR A 167 4.14 1.76 29.12
CA THR A 167 3.30 1.92 27.94
C THR A 167 3.90 1.13 26.76
N TYR A 168 3.04 0.45 26.04
CA TYR A 168 3.34 -0.35 24.86
C TYR A 168 2.61 0.23 23.65
N TYR A 169 3.34 0.43 22.58
CA TYR A 169 2.79 0.95 21.32
C TYR A 169 2.71 -0.12 20.26
N TYR A 170 1.58 -0.21 19.59
CA TYR A 170 1.42 -1.11 18.46
C TYR A 170 2.39 -0.76 17.34
N TYR A 171 3.06 -1.74 16.76
CA TYR A 171 4.19 -1.54 15.85
C TYR A 171 3.84 -0.79 14.56
N LYS A 172 2.62 -0.95 14.00
CA LYS A 172 2.24 -0.30 12.73
C LYS A 172 2.30 1.22 12.81
N PRO A 173 1.61 1.90 13.75
CA PRO A 173 1.77 3.34 13.94
C PRO A 173 3.21 3.74 14.28
N VAL A 174 3.94 2.94 15.05
CA VAL A 174 5.35 3.22 15.40
C VAL A 174 6.21 3.27 14.14
N ILE A 175 6.17 2.21 13.32
CA ILE A 175 6.95 2.15 12.07
C ILE A 175 6.50 3.24 11.09
N ALA A 176 5.20 3.51 10.98
CA ALA A 176 4.67 4.57 10.12
C ALA A 176 5.21 5.95 10.52
N LEU A 177 5.19 6.27 11.84
CA LEU A 177 5.73 7.52 12.37
C LEU A 177 7.23 7.64 12.17
N LEU A 178 8.01 6.60 12.50
CA LEU A 178 9.47 6.60 12.33
C LEU A 178 9.88 6.78 10.86
N ASN A 179 9.10 6.27 9.91
CA ASN A 179 9.34 6.43 8.48
C ASN A 179 8.66 7.68 7.87
N HIS A 180 7.99 8.49 8.69
CA HIS A 180 7.35 9.70 8.20
C HIS A 180 8.38 10.74 7.73
N LYS A 181 8.11 11.44 6.60
CA LYS A 181 9.01 12.42 5.98
C LYS A 181 9.62 13.41 6.99
N LEU A 182 8.83 13.90 7.94
CA LEU A 182 9.25 14.89 8.93
C LEU A 182 10.03 14.29 10.12
N ILE A 183 10.23 12.98 10.19
CA ILE A 183 10.86 12.29 11.33
C ILE A 183 12.06 11.45 10.90
N LYS A 184 11.97 10.76 9.77
CA LYS A 184 12.94 9.73 9.34
C LYS A 184 14.39 10.21 9.25
N ASP A 185 14.61 11.50 8.92
CA ASP A 185 15.92 12.06 8.68
C ASP A 185 16.57 12.66 9.96
N LEU A 186 15.84 12.63 11.10
CA LEU A 186 16.36 13.10 12.39
C LEU A 186 17.47 12.22 12.97
N CYS A 187 17.23 10.91 12.96
CA CYS A 187 18.13 9.90 13.52
C CYS A 187 18.05 8.63 12.67
N PRO A 188 18.56 8.62 11.43
CA PRO A 188 18.33 7.53 10.48
C PRO A 188 18.93 6.19 10.95
N GLU A 189 20.06 6.21 11.65
CA GLU A 189 20.73 4.99 12.15
C GLU A 189 19.91 4.35 13.26
N GLU A 190 19.46 5.11 14.26
CA GLU A 190 18.65 4.62 15.37
C GLU A 190 17.28 4.12 14.87
N ILE A 191 16.66 4.85 13.95
CA ILE A 191 15.39 4.45 13.31
C ILE A 191 15.56 3.12 12.58
N GLN A 192 16.64 2.96 11.82
CA GLN A 192 16.94 1.72 11.12
C GLN A 192 17.20 0.56 12.09
N GLN A 193 17.95 0.80 13.16
CA GLN A 193 18.24 -0.21 14.19
C GLN A 193 16.96 -0.67 14.89
N ILE A 194 16.12 0.25 15.35
CA ILE A 194 14.86 -0.11 16.03
C ILE A 194 13.87 -0.80 15.08
N THR A 195 13.79 -0.36 13.82
CA THR A 195 12.94 -0.99 12.82
C THR A 195 13.41 -2.42 12.53
N ASN A 196 14.71 -2.63 12.37
CA ASN A 196 15.28 -3.97 12.20
C ASN A 196 15.05 -4.84 13.43
N TYR A 197 15.20 -4.30 14.63
CA TYR A 197 14.95 -5.02 15.88
C TYR A 197 13.49 -5.45 16.00
N ILE A 198 12.54 -4.55 15.71
CA ILE A 198 11.10 -4.84 15.69
C ILE A 198 10.81 -6.00 14.73
N ASN A 199 11.34 -5.95 13.50
CA ASN A 199 11.09 -6.97 12.48
C ASN A 199 11.76 -8.31 12.83
N GLN A 200 13.04 -8.32 13.21
CA GLN A 200 13.79 -9.55 13.50
C GLN A 200 13.26 -10.30 14.73
N LYS A 201 12.78 -9.56 15.74
CA LYS A 201 12.24 -10.14 16.97
C LYS A 201 10.73 -10.30 16.96
N ASN A 202 10.08 -9.99 15.84
CA ASN A 202 8.63 -10.06 15.66
C ASN A 202 7.86 -9.34 16.79
N ILE A 203 8.29 -8.08 17.08
CA ILE A 203 7.75 -7.30 18.19
C ILE A 203 6.46 -6.61 17.77
N VAL A 204 5.31 -7.12 18.20
CA VAL A 204 3.99 -6.55 17.88
C VAL A 204 3.69 -5.30 18.74
N TYR A 205 4.18 -5.27 19.98
CA TYR A 205 4.05 -4.14 20.89
C TYR A 205 5.42 -3.66 21.37
N VAL A 206 5.76 -2.43 21.00
CA VAL A 206 7.07 -1.82 21.27
C VAL A 206 7.02 -1.05 22.58
N ILE A 207 8.00 -1.28 23.45
CA ILE A 207 8.10 -0.57 24.74
C ILE A 207 8.51 0.87 24.50
N GLU A 208 7.81 1.83 25.13
CA GLU A 208 8.07 3.26 25.00
C GLU A 208 9.54 3.65 25.16
N LYS A 209 10.23 3.10 26.17
CA LYS A 209 11.63 3.43 26.50
C LYS A 209 12.61 3.13 25.37
N SER A 210 12.31 2.12 24.53
CA SER A 210 13.13 1.78 23.37
C SER A 210 13.03 2.78 22.22
N LEU A 211 12.06 3.70 22.29
CA LEU A 211 11.78 4.73 21.28
C LEU A 211 12.29 6.13 21.68
N HIS A 212 12.92 6.26 22.85
CA HIS A 212 13.36 7.52 23.44
C HIS A 212 14.81 7.91 23.04
N PHE A 213 15.16 7.86 21.76
CA PHE A 213 16.52 8.18 21.29
C PHE A 213 16.71 9.65 20.86
N HIS A 214 15.63 10.44 20.73
CA HIS A 214 15.68 11.86 20.41
C HIS A 214 14.61 12.62 21.21
N GLU A 215 14.75 13.94 21.38
CA GLU A 215 13.77 14.77 22.13
C GLU A 215 12.36 14.67 21.51
N LEU A 216 12.27 14.77 20.19
CA LEU A 216 10.99 14.64 19.48
C LEU A 216 10.39 13.25 19.64
N THR A 217 11.16 12.18 19.49
CA THR A 217 10.63 10.81 19.66
C THR A 217 10.23 10.54 21.10
N ARG A 218 10.93 11.09 22.09
CA ARG A 218 10.52 11.04 23.50
C ARG A 218 9.18 11.74 23.72
N ALA A 219 8.93 12.87 23.06
CA ALA A 219 7.64 13.56 23.16
C ALA A 219 6.51 12.77 22.45
N ILE A 220 6.80 12.19 21.28
CA ILE A 220 5.85 11.37 20.51
C ILE A 220 5.44 10.12 21.31
N PHE A 221 6.41 9.39 21.85
CA PHE A 221 6.19 8.13 22.57
C PHE A 221 6.14 8.35 24.09
N SER A 222 5.49 9.43 24.52
CA SER A 222 5.28 9.74 25.93
C SER A 222 4.23 8.86 26.57
N SER A 223 4.53 8.36 27.78
CA SER A 223 3.66 7.53 28.60
C SER A 223 2.52 8.30 29.30
N ASP A 224 2.56 9.62 29.27
CA ASP A 224 1.55 10.44 29.96
C ASP A 224 0.18 10.28 29.30
N GLN A 225 -0.67 9.46 29.93
CA GLN A 225 -2.03 9.21 29.48
C GLN A 225 -3.02 10.31 29.87
N HIS A 226 -2.65 11.12 30.87
CA HIS A 226 -3.49 12.23 31.33
C HIS A 226 -3.25 13.49 30.51
N GLU A 227 -2.22 13.50 29.65
CA GLU A 227 -1.96 14.60 28.75
C GLU A 227 -3.13 14.76 27.77
N LYS A 228 -3.76 15.93 27.78
CA LYS A 228 -4.85 16.25 26.83
C LYS A 228 -4.27 16.22 25.39
N ILE A 229 -4.99 15.62 24.47
CA ILE A 229 -4.54 15.46 23.06
C ILE A 229 -4.12 16.77 22.41
N PRO A 230 -4.84 17.91 22.56
CA PRO A 230 -4.38 19.17 21.99
C PRO A 230 -3.00 19.60 22.51
N VAL A 231 -2.75 19.48 23.82
CA VAL A 231 -1.46 19.83 24.44
C VAL A 231 -0.34 18.94 23.88
N TYR A 232 -0.59 17.64 23.79
CA TYR A 232 0.31 16.66 23.16
C TYR A 232 0.66 17.02 21.73
N LEU A 233 -0.34 17.31 20.88
CA LEU A 233 -0.14 17.62 19.47
C LEU A 233 0.59 18.97 19.30
N LEU A 234 0.22 20.00 20.02
CA LEU A 234 0.88 21.32 19.97
C LEU A 234 2.35 21.25 20.42
N LYS A 235 2.63 20.45 21.45
CA LYS A 235 4.01 20.20 21.92
C LYS A 235 4.86 19.55 20.84
N ILE A 236 4.34 18.52 20.15
CA ILE A 236 5.04 17.84 19.06
C ILE A 236 5.28 18.78 17.89
N LEU A 237 4.26 19.54 17.45
CA LEU A 237 4.39 20.49 16.35
C LEU A 237 5.42 21.59 16.66
N ASN A 238 5.48 22.07 17.91
CA ASN A 238 6.49 23.05 18.35
C ASN A 238 7.91 22.46 18.32
N LEU A 239 8.10 21.25 18.85
CA LEU A 239 9.38 20.55 18.78
C LEU A 239 9.80 20.26 17.34
N LEU A 240 8.87 19.87 16.48
CA LEU A 240 9.12 19.63 15.08
C LEU A 240 9.58 20.89 14.35
N THR A 241 8.97 22.04 14.63
CA THR A 241 9.39 23.33 14.07
C THR A 241 10.83 23.68 14.47
N ARG A 242 11.21 23.41 15.72
CA ARG A 242 12.57 23.71 16.23
C ARG A 242 13.64 22.74 15.72
N SER A 243 13.32 21.45 15.57
CA SER A 243 14.31 20.40 15.29
C SER A 243 14.43 20.08 13.80
N VAL A 244 13.34 20.18 13.03
CA VAL A 244 13.27 19.72 11.64
C VAL A 244 13.14 20.87 10.66
N LEU A 245 12.24 21.82 10.92
CA LEU A 245 11.94 22.92 10.02
C LEU A 245 12.88 24.12 10.27
N LYS A 246 14.19 23.90 10.09
CA LYS A 246 15.21 24.95 10.17
C LYS A 246 15.02 25.96 9.03
N GLU A 247 15.88 27.01 9.00
CA GLU A 247 15.76 28.11 8.03
C GLU A 247 15.74 27.65 6.57
N GLU A 248 16.45 26.57 6.25
CA GLU A 248 16.56 25.98 4.91
C GLU A 248 15.38 25.09 4.50
N ALA A 249 14.42 24.83 5.39
CA ALA A 249 13.27 23.98 5.05
C ALA A 249 12.28 24.72 4.12
N ASP A 250 11.56 23.94 3.31
CA ASP A 250 10.57 24.42 2.36
C ASP A 250 9.56 25.38 3.02
N PRO A 251 9.45 26.63 2.56
CA PRO A 251 8.52 27.62 3.11
C PRO A 251 7.05 27.13 3.11
N ILE A 252 6.67 26.35 2.11
CA ILE A 252 5.32 25.79 2.00
C ILE A 252 5.05 24.80 3.14
N GLU A 253 6.02 23.97 3.48
CA GLU A 253 5.87 22.99 4.56
C GLU A 253 5.79 23.66 5.94
N LYS A 254 6.54 24.77 6.13
CA LYS A 254 6.41 25.60 7.33
C LYS A 254 5.03 26.21 7.48
N GLU A 255 4.47 26.73 6.40
CA GLU A 255 3.11 27.31 6.38
C GLU A 255 2.05 26.24 6.70
N PHE A 256 2.22 25.02 6.18
CA PHE A 256 1.31 23.91 6.48
C PHE A 256 1.32 23.56 7.99
N VAL A 257 2.50 23.47 8.59
CA VAL A 257 2.63 23.20 10.04
C VAL A 257 2.06 24.34 10.86
N PHE A 258 2.35 25.59 10.49
CA PHE A 258 1.83 26.77 11.18
C PHE A 258 0.32 26.85 11.14
N THR A 259 -0.29 26.62 9.98
CA THR A 259 -1.74 26.65 9.82
C THR A 259 -2.44 25.56 10.64
N VAL A 260 -1.91 24.32 10.60
CA VAL A 260 -2.46 23.22 11.41
C VAL A 260 -2.28 23.49 12.90
N TYR A 261 -1.13 24.01 13.33
CA TYR A 261 -0.90 24.40 14.71
C TYR A 261 -1.93 25.44 15.18
N THR A 262 -2.15 26.47 14.38
CA THR A 262 -3.11 27.56 14.69
C THR A 262 -4.54 27.02 14.80
N GLN A 263 -4.92 26.10 13.93
CA GLN A 263 -6.27 25.49 13.98
C GLN A 263 -6.48 24.62 15.24
N ILE A 264 -5.46 23.85 15.64
CA ILE A 264 -5.53 23.06 16.88
C ILE A 264 -5.61 23.98 18.09
N GLN A 265 -4.82 25.06 18.10
CA GLN A 265 -4.83 26.07 19.18
C GLN A 265 -6.20 26.77 19.27
N ASN A 266 -6.77 27.19 18.15
CA ASN A 266 -8.08 27.83 18.10
C ASN A 266 -9.18 26.87 18.60
N LEU A 267 -9.13 25.61 18.20
CA LEU A 267 -10.07 24.59 18.67
C LEU A 267 -9.96 24.39 20.19
N GLN A 268 -8.75 24.34 20.73
CA GLN A 268 -8.51 24.24 22.17
C GLN A 268 -9.08 25.46 22.90
N ASN A 269 -8.78 26.67 22.45
CA ASN A 269 -9.26 27.90 23.05
C ASN A 269 -10.81 27.96 23.07
N THR A 270 -11.44 27.56 21.96
CA THR A 270 -12.92 27.51 21.87
C THR A 270 -13.52 26.54 22.88
N PHE A 271 -12.93 25.37 23.06
CA PHE A 271 -13.42 24.42 24.09
C PHE A 271 -13.20 24.94 25.51
N GLU A 272 -12.10 25.63 25.78
CA GLU A 272 -11.81 26.23 27.09
C GLU A 272 -12.77 27.39 27.39
N GLU A 273 -13.05 28.27 26.42
CA GLU A 273 -14.00 29.39 26.56
C GLU A 273 -15.42 28.90 26.81
N GLU A 274 -15.87 27.83 26.17
CA GLU A 274 -17.20 27.25 26.32
C GLU A 274 -17.28 26.27 27.50
N GLY A 275 -16.19 26.02 28.22
CA GLY A 275 -16.15 25.09 29.35
C GLY A 275 -16.43 23.62 28.96
N ILE A 276 -16.11 23.23 27.72
CA ILE A 276 -16.34 21.89 27.21
C ILE A 276 -15.03 21.08 27.31
N GLU A 277 -15.07 19.93 27.97
CA GLU A 277 -13.95 19.01 28.04
C GLU A 277 -14.31 17.69 27.33
N PRO A 278 -14.05 17.58 26.02
CA PRO A 278 -14.29 16.34 25.30
C PRO A 278 -13.28 15.26 25.70
N GLU A 279 -13.73 14.01 25.71
CA GLU A 279 -12.81 12.86 25.84
C GLU A 279 -11.78 12.86 24.71
N ASN A 280 -10.57 12.37 24.98
CA ASN A 280 -9.47 12.32 24.01
C ASN A 280 -9.87 11.69 22.67
N LYS A 281 -10.65 10.61 22.69
CA LYS A 281 -11.14 9.93 21.48
C LYS A 281 -12.04 10.83 20.62
N LEU A 282 -12.97 11.54 21.26
CA LEU A 282 -13.86 12.48 20.55
C LEU A 282 -13.06 13.67 20.01
N TYR A 283 -12.10 14.18 20.80
CA TYR A 283 -11.23 15.27 20.36
C TYR A 283 -10.43 14.90 19.12
N MET A 284 -9.85 13.69 19.06
CA MET A 284 -9.14 13.20 17.88
C MET A 284 -10.02 13.11 16.63
N GLN A 285 -11.29 12.70 16.80
CA GLN A 285 -12.25 12.68 15.68
C GLN A 285 -12.57 14.09 15.18
N ILE A 286 -12.74 15.06 16.09
CA ILE A 286 -13.01 16.46 15.75
C ILE A 286 -11.80 17.06 15.03
N ILE A 287 -10.58 16.89 15.55
CA ILE A 287 -9.35 17.38 14.90
C ILE A 287 -9.21 16.82 13.48
N ASN A 288 -9.36 15.53 13.29
CA ASN A 288 -9.24 14.91 11.97
C ASN A 288 -10.30 15.48 11.00
N LYS A 289 -11.51 15.76 11.48
CA LYS A 289 -12.56 16.39 10.67
C LYS A 289 -12.24 17.85 10.35
N VAL A 290 -11.75 18.63 11.30
CA VAL A 290 -11.35 20.02 11.10
C VAL A 290 -10.21 20.13 10.09
N ILE A 291 -9.13 19.34 10.28
CA ILE A 291 -7.99 19.32 9.37
C ILE A 291 -8.41 18.80 7.98
N GLY A 292 -9.31 17.81 7.94
CA GLY A 292 -9.81 17.25 6.68
C GLY A 292 -10.57 18.26 5.80
N ASN A 293 -11.18 19.26 6.40
CA ASN A 293 -11.92 20.33 5.73
C ASN A 293 -11.12 21.64 5.58
N LEU A 294 -9.93 21.70 6.17
CA LEU A 294 -9.10 22.91 6.15
C LEU A 294 -8.47 23.08 4.76
N SER A 295 -8.53 24.29 4.23
CA SER A 295 -7.83 24.73 3.03
C SER A 295 -6.78 25.78 3.42
N ILE A 296 -5.55 25.58 2.97
CA ILE A 296 -4.42 26.42 3.31
C ILE A 296 -4.16 27.36 2.13
N PRO A 297 -4.38 28.69 2.31
CA PRO A 297 -4.18 29.66 1.22
C PRO A 297 -2.70 29.79 0.87
N PHE A 298 -2.41 30.03 -0.40
CA PHE A 298 -1.08 30.49 -0.81
C PHE A 298 -0.98 31.99 -0.65
N SER A 299 0.16 32.46 -0.16
CA SER A 299 0.47 33.89 -0.06
C SER A 299 1.03 34.38 -1.40
N GLY A 300 0.46 35.43 -1.97
CA GLY A 300 0.92 36.03 -3.23
C GLY A 300 0.25 37.36 -3.53
N GLU A 301 0.80 38.10 -4.50
CA GLU A 301 0.19 39.34 -4.98
C GLU A 301 -0.95 39.00 -5.96
N PRO A 302 -2.18 39.44 -5.69
CA PRO A 302 -3.33 39.14 -6.54
C PRO A 302 -3.12 39.61 -7.98
N LEU A 303 -3.48 38.76 -8.94
CA LEU A 303 -3.49 39.07 -10.37
C LEU A 303 -2.10 39.38 -11.00
N GLU A 304 -1.00 39.02 -10.35
CA GLU A 304 0.33 39.09 -10.98
C GLU A 304 0.72 37.72 -11.59
N GLY A 305 1.28 37.76 -12.81
CA GLY A 305 1.76 36.54 -13.50
C GLY A 305 0.65 35.67 -14.06
N LEU A 306 0.99 34.39 -14.29
CA LEU A 306 0.05 33.36 -14.75
C LEU A 306 -0.98 33.08 -13.64
N GLN A 307 -2.25 33.04 -14.01
CA GLN A 307 -3.33 32.81 -13.05
C GLN A 307 -3.64 31.30 -12.96
N LEU A 308 -3.48 30.71 -11.77
CA LEU A 308 -3.84 29.33 -11.45
C LEU A 308 -4.97 29.34 -10.42
N MET A 309 -6.17 28.93 -10.83
CA MET A 309 -7.36 29.13 -10.01
C MET A 309 -8.41 28.04 -10.20
N GLY A 310 -9.32 27.88 -9.23
CA GLY A 310 -10.52 27.08 -9.37
C GLY A 310 -11.59 27.80 -10.15
N LEU A 311 -12.60 27.08 -10.64
CA LEU A 311 -13.68 27.69 -11.43
C LEU A 311 -14.44 28.75 -10.65
N MET A 312 -14.63 28.56 -9.33
CA MET A 312 -15.40 29.51 -8.51
C MET A 312 -14.63 30.82 -8.25
N GLU A 313 -13.31 30.80 -8.31
CA GLU A 313 -12.44 31.96 -8.13
C GLU A 313 -12.33 32.81 -9.41
N THR A 314 -12.77 32.32 -10.57
CA THR A 314 -12.77 33.06 -11.85
C THR A 314 -13.86 34.10 -11.96
N ARG A 315 -14.64 34.35 -10.89
CA ARG A 315 -15.76 35.31 -10.88
C ARG A 315 -15.34 36.67 -11.40
N MET A 316 -16.06 37.19 -12.36
CA MET A 316 -15.88 38.52 -12.93
C MET A 316 -14.47 38.80 -13.51
N LEU A 317 -13.68 37.75 -13.71
CA LEU A 317 -12.39 37.89 -14.39
C LEU A 317 -12.51 37.48 -15.86
N ASP A 318 -11.77 38.17 -16.71
CA ASP A 318 -11.68 37.90 -18.13
C ASP A 318 -10.25 37.56 -18.53
N PHE A 319 -10.10 36.53 -19.35
CA PHE A 319 -8.80 36.05 -19.85
C PHE A 319 -8.87 35.84 -21.35
N ASN A 320 -7.77 36.13 -22.06
CA ASN A 320 -7.68 35.86 -23.48
C ASN A 320 -7.45 34.37 -23.75
N HIS A 321 -6.61 33.73 -22.90
CA HIS A 321 -6.20 32.33 -23.02
C HIS A 321 -6.66 31.54 -21.81
N LEU A 322 -7.41 30.46 -22.03
CA LEU A 322 -7.93 29.61 -21.02
C LEU A 322 -7.49 28.16 -21.23
N ILE A 323 -6.99 27.54 -20.16
CA ILE A 323 -6.70 26.12 -20.10
C ILE A 323 -7.49 25.54 -18.92
N ILE A 324 -8.54 24.79 -19.22
CA ILE A 324 -9.43 24.23 -18.20
C ILE A 324 -9.12 22.72 -18.06
N LEU A 325 -8.80 22.26 -16.85
CA LEU A 325 -8.45 20.86 -16.56
C LEU A 325 -9.56 20.15 -15.80
N SER A 326 -9.66 18.84 -16.00
CA SER A 326 -10.63 17.93 -15.36
C SER A 326 -12.09 18.29 -15.64
N ALA A 327 -12.41 18.70 -16.88
CA ALA A 327 -13.77 19.01 -17.31
C ALA A 327 -14.60 17.75 -17.57
N ASN A 328 -14.68 16.87 -16.58
CA ASN A 328 -15.42 15.61 -16.62
C ASN A 328 -16.79 15.73 -15.95
N GLU A 329 -17.75 14.89 -16.38
CA GLU A 329 -19.06 14.78 -15.73
C GLU A 329 -18.90 14.36 -14.27
N GLY A 330 -19.67 15.01 -13.38
CA GLY A 330 -19.57 14.81 -11.94
C GLY A 330 -18.46 15.63 -11.24
N ILE A 331 -17.52 16.19 -12.00
CA ILE A 331 -16.53 17.18 -11.53
C ILE A 331 -16.99 18.58 -11.97
N LEU A 332 -17.44 18.70 -13.21
CA LEU A 332 -18.01 19.90 -13.79
C LEU A 332 -19.35 19.54 -14.50
N PRO A 333 -20.53 19.87 -13.93
CA PRO A 333 -20.73 20.41 -12.58
C PRO A 333 -20.46 19.38 -11.50
N LYS A 334 -20.19 19.86 -10.26
CA LYS A 334 -20.05 19.01 -9.09
C LYS A 334 -21.42 18.58 -8.60
N THR A 335 -21.81 17.33 -8.84
CA THR A 335 -23.17 16.81 -8.58
C THR A 335 -23.42 16.33 -7.15
N THR A 336 -22.38 16.27 -6.29
CA THR A 336 -22.53 15.78 -4.92
C THR A 336 -23.02 16.86 -3.97
N LEU A 337 -24.31 16.83 -3.64
CA LEU A 337 -24.83 17.54 -2.48
C LEU A 337 -24.54 16.76 -1.20
N PRO A 338 -24.15 17.43 -0.11
CA PRO A 338 -24.07 16.76 1.20
C PRO A 338 -25.43 16.19 1.56
N ALA A 339 -25.45 14.99 2.13
CA ALA A 339 -26.66 14.35 2.62
C ALA A 339 -27.40 15.29 3.59
N SER A 340 -28.67 15.53 3.34
CA SER A 340 -29.50 16.44 4.13
C SER A 340 -30.74 15.71 4.68
N PHE A 341 -31.11 16.02 5.94
CA PHE A 341 -32.34 15.53 6.51
C PHE A 341 -33.59 16.18 5.89
N ILE A 342 -33.45 17.25 5.08
CA ILE A 342 -34.54 17.92 4.41
C ILE A 342 -34.77 17.29 3.03
N PRO A 343 -35.87 16.57 2.79
CA PRO A 343 -36.19 15.98 1.50
C PRO A 343 -36.33 17.01 0.39
N TYR A 344 -36.09 16.57 -0.86
CA TYR A 344 -36.15 17.41 -2.05
C TYR A 344 -37.48 18.20 -2.17
N ASN A 345 -38.64 17.56 -1.94
CA ASN A 345 -39.96 18.20 -2.06
C ASN A 345 -40.13 19.34 -1.06
N LEU A 346 -39.60 19.22 0.14
CA LEU A 346 -39.62 20.29 1.14
C LEU A 346 -38.65 21.42 0.73
N ARG A 347 -37.49 21.09 0.23
CA ARG A 347 -36.55 22.10 -0.30
C ARG A 347 -37.20 22.91 -1.41
N PHE A 348 -37.82 22.24 -2.39
CA PHE A 348 -38.52 22.89 -3.49
C PHE A 348 -39.68 23.76 -2.99
N GLY A 349 -40.55 23.24 -2.12
CA GLY A 349 -41.73 23.96 -1.59
C GLY A 349 -41.36 25.18 -0.76
N PHE A 350 -40.27 25.14 0.01
CA PHE A 350 -39.77 26.24 0.79
C PHE A 350 -38.71 27.11 0.09
N ARG A 351 -38.47 26.91 -1.21
CA ARG A 351 -37.46 27.62 -2.01
C ARG A 351 -36.07 27.56 -1.42
N LEU A 352 -35.73 26.42 -0.84
CA LEU A 352 -34.35 26.12 -0.44
C LEU A 352 -33.54 25.64 -1.64
N PRO A 353 -32.21 25.82 -1.63
CA PRO A 353 -31.36 25.37 -2.73
C PRO A 353 -31.53 23.87 -3.04
N THR A 354 -31.80 23.56 -4.30
CA THR A 354 -31.90 22.19 -4.86
C THR A 354 -30.67 21.89 -5.76
N PRO A 355 -30.44 20.64 -6.20
CA PRO A 355 -29.34 20.31 -7.11
C PRO A 355 -29.33 21.17 -8.37
N GLU A 356 -30.50 21.41 -8.98
CA GLU A 356 -30.64 22.22 -10.20
C GLU A 356 -30.17 23.67 -10.01
N HIS A 357 -30.40 24.21 -8.80
CA HIS A 357 -29.90 25.54 -8.45
C HIS A 357 -28.37 25.58 -8.40
N GLN A 358 -27.74 24.50 -7.92
CA GLN A 358 -26.29 24.40 -7.86
C GLN A 358 -25.73 24.25 -9.29
N ASP A 359 -26.33 23.40 -10.12
CA ASP A 359 -25.94 23.22 -11.52
C ASP A 359 -26.01 24.55 -12.28
N ALA A 360 -27.07 25.34 -12.07
CA ALA A 360 -27.21 26.66 -12.67
C ALA A 360 -26.10 27.64 -12.26
N VAL A 361 -25.62 27.56 -11.01
CA VAL A 361 -24.48 28.39 -10.56
C VAL A 361 -23.19 27.97 -11.25
N PHE A 362 -22.90 26.66 -11.33
CA PHE A 362 -21.71 26.16 -12.04
C PHE A 362 -21.76 26.47 -13.54
N ALA A 363 -22.93 26.29 -14.17
CA ALA A 363 -23.14 26.64 -15.56
C ALA A 363 -22.85 28.12 -15.83
N TYR A 364 -23.41 29.04 -15.01
CA TYR A 364 -23.16 30.46 -15.19
C TYR A 364 -21.68 30.81 -15.12
N TYR A 365 -20.94 30.34 -14.09
CA TYR A 365 -19.51 30.65 -14.00
C TYR A 365 -18.70 30.07 -15.13
N PHE A 366 -19.02 28.86 -15.58
CA PHE A 366 -18.36 28.23 -16.71
C PHE A 366 -18.61 29.04 -18.03
N TYR A 367 -19.87 29.30 -18.37
CA TYR A 367 -20.18 30.03 -19.61
C TYR A 367 -19.71 31.48 -19.55
N ARG A 368 -19.83 32.13 -18.42
CA ARG A 368 -19.34 33.50 -18.24
C ARG A 368 -17.83 33.59 -18.40
N LEU A 369 -17.08 32.64 -17.91
CA LEU A 369 -15.62 32.57 -18.07
C LEU A 369 -15.25 32.49 -19.58
N LEU A 370 -15.98 31.70 -20.37
CA LEU A 370 -15.73 31.50 -21.78
C LEU A 370 -16.16 32.68 -22.65
N GLN A 371 -17.09 33.53 -22.18
CA GLN A 371 -17.76 34.48 -23.08
C GLN A 371 -16.83 35.49 -23.78
N ARG A 372 -15.73 35.92 -23.15
CA ARG A 372 -14.79 36.91 -23.72
C ARG A 372 -13.42 36.32 -24.07
N SER A 373 -13.19 35.03 -23.80
CA SER A 373 -11.92 34.38 -24.10
C SER A 373 -11.78 34.07 -25.60
N ARG A 374 -10.54 34.11 -26.11
CA ARG A 374 -10.21 33.83 -27.50
C ARG A 374 -9.79 32.39 -27.73
N ASP A 375 -8.74 31.99 -27.04
CA ASP A 375 -8.14 30.66 -27.18
C ASP A 375 -8.48 29.84 -25.93
N ILE A 376 -9.21 28.74 -26.13
CA ILE A 376 -9.78 27.94 -25.04
C ILE A 376 -9.40 26.48 -25.28
N HIS A 377 -8.58 25.94 -24.37
CA HIS A 377 -8.26 24.53 -24.31
C HIS A 377 -8.98 23.88 -23.11
N ILE A 378 -9.82 22.90 -23.38
CA ILE A 378 -10.56 22.18 -22.32
C ILE A 378 -10.13 20.73 -22.30
N LEU A 379 -9.53 20.32 -21.21
CA LEU A 379 -8.98 18.98 -21.01
C LEU A 379 -9.92 18.15 -20.15
N TYR A 380 -10.13 16.91 -20.56
CA TYR A 380 -10.89 15.93 -19.78
C TYR A 380 -10.23 14.55 -19.83
N THR A 381 -10.48 13.75 -18.82
CA THR A 381 -9.95 12.38 -18.77
C THR A 381 -10.84 11.46 -19.59
N SER A 382 -10.25 10.74 -20.57
CA SER A 382 -10.95 9.79 -21.44
C SER A 382 -10.70 8.31 -21.09
N GLY A 383 -9.82 8.04 -20.13
CA GLY A 383 -9.45 6.68 -19.72
C GLY A 383 -10.47 6.05 -18.79
N VAL A 384 -10.95 4.88 -19.14
CA VAL A 384 -11.96 4.14 -18.35
C VAL A 384 -11.29 3.28 -17.30
N LYS A 385 -11.54 3.55 -15.99
CA LYS A 385 -11.59 2.50 -14.97
C LYS A 385 -12.52 2.94 -13.84
N GLY A 386 -13.74 2.36 -13.79
CA GLY A 386 -14.71 2.54 -12.71
C GLY A 386 -16.05 3.11 -13.16
N MET A 387 -17.04 3.09 -12.27
CA MET A 387 -18.44 3.50 -12.51
C MET A 387 -18.61 5.01 -12.86
N ASN A 388 -17.56 5.84 -12.68
CA ASN A 388 -17.56 7.28 -12.96
C ASN A 388 -16.44 7.67 -13.95
N GLY A 389 -16.01 6.78 -14.82
CA GLY A 389 -14.80 6.96 -15.61
C GLY A 389 -15.02 7.67 -16.93
N GLY A 390 -14.40 8.83 -17.09
CA GLY A 390 -13.99 9.30 -18.41
C GLY A 390 -15.01 9.99 -19.28
N GLU A 391 -16.21 10.33 -18.80
CA GLU A 391 -17.18 11.08 -19.57
C GLU A 391 -16.86 12.58 -19.57
N MET A 392 -16.94 13.18 -20.74
CA MET A 392 -16.85 14.62 -20.92
C MET A 392 -18.04 15.32 -20.24
N SER A 393 -17.81 16.47 -19.63
CA SER A 393 -18.85 17.28 -19.01
C SER A 393 -20.02 17.58 -19.96
N ARG A 394 -21.25 17.54 -19.45
CA ARG A 394 -22.45 17.95 -20.20
C ARG A 394 -22.34 19.34 -20.78
N PHE A 395 -21.67 20.27 -20.13
CA PHE A 395 -21.46 21.62 -20.64
C PHE A 395 -20.64 21.66 -21.93
N LEU A 396 -19.70 20.75 -22.11
CA LEU A 396 -18.92 20.63 -23.34
C LEU A 396 -19.79 20.09 -24.47
N TYR A 397 -20.70 19.16 -24.21
CA TYR A 397 -21.68 18.71 -25.20
C TYR A 397 -22.62 19.83 -25.59
N GLN A 398 -23.11 20.65 -24.66
CA GLN A 398 -23.96 21.81 -24.97
C GLN A 398 -23.22 22.81 -25.88
N ILE A 399 -21.95 23.13 -25.57
CA ILE A 399 -21.15 24.00 -26.48
C ILE A 399 -21.03 23.37 -27.86
N LYS A 400 -20.69 22.11 -27.97
CA LYS A 400 -20.45 21.43 -29.25
C LYS A 400 -21.68 21.40 -30.13
N TYR A 401 -22.86 21.12 -29.55
CA TYR A 401 -24.09 20.88 -30.34
C TYR A 401 -25.05 22.08 -30.39
N GLU A 402 -25.00 22.98 -29.43
CA GLU A 402 -26.01 24.05 -29.29
C GLU A 402 -25.44 25.44 -29.54
N SER A 403 -24.14 25.68 -29.36
CA SER A 403 -23.57 27.02 -29.46
C SER A 403 -23.44 27.55 -30.90
N GLY A 404 -23.30 26.65 -31.86
CA GLY A 404 -22.93 27.00 -33.25
C GLY A 404 -21.44 27.34 -33.43
N LEU A 405 -20.62 27.23 -32.39
CA LEU A 405 -19.16 27.42 -32.44
C LEU A 405 -18.47 26.18 -33.00
N THR A 406 -17.38 26.37 -33.72
CA THR A 406 -16.56 25.26 -34.19
C THR A 406 -15.64 24.79 -33.07
N VAL A 407 -15.76 23.52 -32.71
CA VAL A 407 -14.93 22.86 -31.70
C VAL A 407 -13.97 21.89 -32.39
N VAL A 408 -12.69 22.00 -32.09
CA VAL A 408 -11.66 21.04 -32.54
C VAL A 408 -11.45 20.01 -31.46
N GLU A 409 -11.57 18.72 -31.80
CA GLU A 409 -11.35 17.64 -30.86
C GLU A 409 -10.02 16.95 -31.16
N ARG A 410 -9.19 16.77 -30.12
CA ARG A 410 -7.95 15.99 -30.20
C ARG A 410 -7.94 14.92 -29.11
N ASN A 411 -7.49 13.76 -29.51
CA ASN A 411 -7.36 12.61 -28.59
C ASN A 411 -5.88 12.27 -28.38
N PHE A 412 -5.40 12.45 -27.18
CA PHE A 412 -4.05 12.09 -26.79
C PHE A 412 -4.04 10.64 -26.32
N GLN A 413 -3.40 9.79 -27.09
CA GLN A 413 -3.12 8.42 -26.69
C GLN A 413 -1.68 8.37 -26.17
N ASN A 414 -1.49 7.96 -24.91
CA ASN A 414 -0.17 7.52 -24.53
C ASN A 414 0.14 6.27 -25.36
N PRO A 415 1.19 6.25 -26.17
CA PRO A 415 1.64 5.00 -26.75
C PRO A 415 2.02 4.10 -25.56
N ILE A 416 1.11 3.23 -25.16
CA ILE A 416 1.46 2.13 -24.27
C ILE A 416 2.42 1.32 -25.13
N SER A 417 3.70 1.47 -24.88
CA SER A 417 4.68 0.54 -25.39
C SER A 417 4.30 -0.82 -24.82
N THR A 418 3.59 -1.61 -25.59
CA THR A 418 3.41 -3.03 -25.35
C THR A 418 4.72 -3.76 -25.69
N GLN A 419 5.85 -3.24 -25.22
CA GLN A 419 7.02 -4.06 -25.13
C GLN A 419 6.63 -5.16 -24.14
N ASN A 420 6.44 -6.34 -24.67
CA ASN A 420 6.40 -7.53 -23.81
C ASN A 420 7.57 -7.40 -22.84
N PRO A 421 7.32 -7.47 -21.53
CA PRO A 421 8.40 -7.36 -20.57
C PRO A 421 9.51 -8.33 -21.03
N LYS A 422 10.71 -7.80 -21.27
CA LYS A 422 11.83 -8.63 -21.67
C LYS A 422 12.04 -9.65 -20.57
N GLU A 423 11.98 -10.92 -20.95
CA GLU A 423 12.28 -12.02 -20.04
C GLU A 423 13.64 -11.75 -19.36
N ILE A 424 13.64 -11.72 -18.04
CA ILE A 424 14.86 -11.48 -17.28
C ILE A 424 15.70 -12.74 -17.32
N ARG A 425 16.87 -12.63 -17.95
CA ARG A 425 17.88 -13.68 -18.00
C ARG A 425 19.18 -13.16 -17.41
N ILE A 426 19.68 -13.81 -16.37
CA ILE A 426 20.94 -13.45 -15.71
C ILE A 426 21.97 -14.52 -16.00
N GLY A 427 22.96 -14.18 -16.82
CA GLY A 427 24.08 -15.07 -17.13
C GLY A 427 24.97 -15.31 -15.90
N LYS A 428 25.54 -16.50 -15.80
CA LYS A 428 26.44 -16.85 -14.69
C LYS A 428 27.85 -16.29 -14.98
N THR A 429 28.01 -15.00 -14.71
CA THR A 429 29.30 -14.30 -14.82
C THR A 429 30.32 -14.81 -13.80
N PRO A 430 31.65 -14.57 -13.99
CA PRO A 430 32.69 -15.01 -13.05
C PRO A 430 32.41 -14.64 -11.57
N PRO A 431 31.93 -13.44 -11.22
CA PRO A 431 31.56 -13.12 -9.83
C PRO A 431 30.44 -14.03 -9.28
N ILE A 432 29.44 -14.37 -10.09
CA ILE A 432 28.33 -15.25 -9.70
C ILE A 432 28.87 -16.70 -9.51
N LEU A 433 29.69 -17.18 -10.41
CA LEU A 433 30.33 -18.50 -10.28
C LEU A 433 31.18 -18.56 -9.01
N HIS A 434 31.94 -17.52 -8.70
CA HIS A 434 32.73 -17.46 -7.47
C HIS A 434 31.84 -17.54 -6.19
N ILE A 435 30.64 -16.95 -6.21
CA ILE A 435 29.69 -17.11 -5.11
C ILE A 435 29.19 -18.55 -5.03
N LEU A 436 28.90 -19.20 -6.14
CA LEU A 436 28.51 -20.63 -6.19
C LEU A 436 29.61 -21.55 -5.71
N GLU A 437 30.87 -21.23 -5.96
CA GLU A 437 32.04 -22.04 -5.53
C GLU A 437 32.14 -22.18 -4.01
N ARG A 438 31.47 -21.34 -3.21
CA ARG A 438 31.38 -21.52 -1.74
C ARG A 438 30.90 -22.94 -1.36
N TYR A 439 30.01 -23.51 -2.15
CA TYR A 439 29.46 -24.84 -1.93
C TYR A 439 30.38 -25.98 -2.32
N THR A 440 31.57 -25.67 -2.87
CA THR A 440 32.61 -26.64 -3.21
C THR A 440 33.82 -26.58 -2.28
N ARG A 441 33.89 -25.59 -1.38
CA ARG A 441 35.10 -25.31 -0.59
C ARG A 441 35.19 -26.08 0.72
N SER A 442 34.05 -26.31 1.37
CA SER A 442 34.02 -26.87 2.71
C SER A 442 32.69 -27.56 3.00
N GLU A 443 32.72 -28.60 3.81
CA GLU A 443 31.57 -29.34 4.31
C GLU A 443 30.62 -28.45 5.16
N ASP A 444 31.14 -27.34 5.67
CA ASP A 444 30.32 -26.36 6.43
C ASP A 444 29.44 -25.49 5.54
N GLN A 445 29.79 -25.37 4.26
CA GLN A 445 29.07 -24.56 3.28
C GLN A 445 28.31 -25.44 2.28
N THR A 446 27.17 -25.97 2.72
CA THR A 446 26.34 -26.88 1.94
C THR A 446 25.20 -26.18 1.23
N ILE A 447 24.80 -26.69 0.05
CA ILE A 447 23.55 -26.30 -0.59
C ILE A 447 22.41 -27.16 -0.02
N SER A 448 21.36 -26.50 0.48
CA SER A 448 20.24 -27.20 1.12
C SER A 448 19.26 -27.79 0.10
N PRO A 449 18.53 -28.87 0.45
CA PRO A 449 17.45 -29.41 -0.37
C PRO A 449 16.38 -28.36 -0.70
N SER A 450 16.10 -27.45 0.24
CA SER A 450 15.16 -26.32 0.04
C SER A 450 15.68 -25.31 -0.99
N ALA A 451 17.01 -25.07 -1.05
CA ALA A 451 17.62 -24.23 -2.05
C ALA A 451 17.52 -24.86 -3.46
N LEU A 452 17.77 -26.16 -3.57
CA LEU A 452 17.58 -26.91 -4.80
C LEU A 452 16.12 -26.94 -5.26
N ASN A 453 15.18 -27.12 -4.33
CA ASN A 453 13.76 -26.99 -4.61
C ASN A 453 13.40 -25.60 -5.16
N THR A 454 14.00 -24.54 -4.62
CA THR A 454 13.80 -23.15 -5.10
C THR A 454 14.36 -22.97 -6.50
N TYR A 455 15.54 -23.54 -6.80
CA TYR A 455 16.14 -23.51 -8.14
C TYR A 455 15.23 -24.18 -9.18
N MET A 456 14.74 -25.39 -8.89
CA MET A 456 13.81 -26.11 -9.75
C MET A 456 12.45 -25.39 -9.91
N GLU A 457 12.03 -24.61 -8.94
CA GLU A 457 10.79 -23.81 -9.06
C GLU A 457 10.96 -22.62 -10.00
N CYS A 458 12.05 -21.89 -9.83
CA CYS A 458 12.42 -20.73 -10.60
C CYS A 458 13.90 -20.41 -10.32
N SER A 459 14.75 -20.61 -11.33
CA SER A 459 16.18 -20.36 -11.18
C SER A 459 16.49 -18.89 -10.90
N LEU A 460 15.66 -17.95 -11.41
CA LEU A 460 15.77 -16.52 -11.09
C LEU A 460 15.44 -16.22 -9.62
N LYS A 461 14.43 -16.90 -9.04
CA LYS A 461 14.14 -16.81 -7.59
C LYS A 461 15.30 -17.29 -6.74
N PHE A 462 15.95 -18.39 -7.16
CA PHE A 462 17.17 -18.89 -6.52
C PHE A 462 18.29 -17.83 -6.57
N TYR A 463 18.49 -17.20 -7.72
CA TYR A 463 19.49 -16.14 -7.87
C TYR A 463 19.23 -14.99 -6.89
N PHE A 464 18.01 -14.44 -6.86
CA PHE A 464 17.69 -13.33 -5.95
C PHE A 464 17.91 -13.72 -4.49
N LYS A 465 17.44 -14.87 -4.07
CA LYS A 465 17.48 -15.31 -2.67
C LYS A 465 18.88 -15.72 -2.19
N TYR A 466 19.59 -16.54 -2.98
CA TYR A 466 20.80 -17.20 -2.52
C TYR A 466 22.10 -16.60 -3.09
N ILE A 467 22.05 -15.95 -4.25
CA ILE A 467 23.23 -15.34 -4.88
C ILE A 467 23.27 -13.85 -4.61
N ALA A 468 22.23 -13.11 -5.02
CA ALA A 468 22.11 -11.67 -4.81
C ALA A 468 21.74 -11.32 -3.35
N GLN A 469 21.28 -12.30 -2.56
CA GLN A 469 20.90 -12.16 -1.15
C GLN A 469 19.89 -11.03 -0.93
N ILE A 470 18.97 -10.81 -1.88
CA ILE A 470 17.88 -9.87 -1.74
C ILE A 470 16.94 -10.43 -0.68
N LYS A 471 16.87 -9.76 0.46
CA LYS A 471 15.98 -10.15 1.56
C LYS A 471 14.54 -9.97 1.13
N GLU A 472 13.73 -10.97 1.34
CA GLU A 472 12.27 -10.85 1.26
C GLU A 472 11.84 -9.84 2.33
N LYS A 473 10.86 -8.98 2.00
CA LYS A 473 10.29 -8.06 2.99
C LYS A 473 9.60 -8.91 4.06
N GLU A 474 10.22 -9.03 5.21
CA GLU A 474 9.63 -9.71 6.35
C GLU A 474 8.49 -8.84 6.88
N GLU A 475 7.25 -9.30 6.70
CA GLU A 475 6.10 -8.73 7.39
C GLU A 475 6.02 -9.35 8.79
N LEU A 476 5.77 -8.51 9.79
CA LEU A 476 5.55 -8.96 11.15
C LEU A 476 4.33 -9.89 11.18
N ALA A 477 4.52 -11.09 11.69
CA ALA A 477 3.45 -12.03 11.90
C ALA A 477 2.71 -11.67 13.21
N GLU A 478 1.58 -10.99 13.09
CA GLU A 478 0.68 -10.71 14.23
C GLU A 478 -0.01 -11.97 14.72
N GLU A 479 -0.27 -12.89 13.80
CA GLU A 479 -0.81 -14.22 14.05
C GLU A 479 0.21 -15.27 13.65
N LEU A 480 0.14 -16.42 14.29
CA LEU A 480 0.97 -17.57 13.92
C LEU A 480 0.64 -18.00 12.49
N ASP A 481 1.54 -17.70 11.56
CA ASP A 481 1.46 -18.18 10.19
C ASP A 481 1.85 -19.67 10.10
N HIS A 482 1.66 -20.26 8.91
CA HIS A 482 1.99 -21.67 8.69
C HIS A 482 3.49 -21.98 8.88
N ARG A 483 4.38 -21.01 8.69
CA ARG A 483 5.84 -21.16 8.88
C ARG A 483 6.17 -21.23 10.37
N LEU A 484 5.63 -20.30 11.15
CA LEU A 484 5.83 -20.24 12.60
C LEU A 484 5.21 -21.46 13.30
N LEU A 485 4.01 -21.89 12.84
CA LEU A 485 3.37 -23.12 13.30
C LEU A 485 4.29 -24.32 13.06
N GLY A 486 4.90 -24.41 11.87
CA GLY A 486 5.88 -25.45 11.55
C GLY A 486 7.07 -25.46 12.51
N ASN A 487 7.72 -24.31 12.68
CA ASN A 487 8.89 -24.19 13.56
C ASN A 487 8.59 -24.60 15.02
N ILE A 488 7.44 -24.13 15.56
CA ILE A 488 7.02 -24.49 16.93
C ILE A 488 6.75 -26.00 17.01
N PHE A 489 6.12 -26.60 16.00
CA PHE A 489 5.84 -28.03 15.98
C PHE A 489 7.12 -28.87 15.99
N HIS A 490 8.12 -28.53 15.14
CA HIS A 490 9.42 -29.22 15.09
C HIS A 490 10.14 -29.14 16.45
N GLU A 491 10.26 -27.95 17.01
CA GLU A 491 10.93 -27.75 18.30
C GLU A 491 10.21 -28.47 19.45
N CYS A 492 8.87 -28.43 19.46
CA CYS A 492 8.09 -29.17 20.45
C CYS A 492 8.27 -30.69 20.31
N SER A 493 8.29 -31.19 19.07
CA SER A 493 8.56 -32.59 18.78
C SER A 493 9.91 -33.02 19.36
N GLU A 494 10.97 -32.30 19.03
CA GLU A 494 12.34 -32.57 19.53
C GLU A 494 12.38 -32.54 21.05
N SER A 495 11.88 -31.47 21.66
CA SER A 495 11.93 -31.28 23.12
C SER A 495 11.12 -32.32 23.89
N LEU A 496 9.97 -32.78 23.36
CA LEU A 496 9.15 -33.81 23.98
C LEU A 496 9.82 -35.20 23.90
N TYR A 497 10.40 -35.55 22.75
CA TYR A 497 11.17 -36.82 22.64
C TYR A 497 12.42 -36.81 23.50
N ALA A 498 13.07 -35.68 23.70
CA ALA A 498 14.23 -35.54 24.63
C ALA A 498 13.87 -35.82 26.10
N THR A 499 12.59 -35.78 26.47
CA THR A 499 12.16 -36.19 27.85
C THR A 499 12.24 -37.68 28.08
N ILE A 500 12.35 -38.53 27.05
CA ILE A 500 12.41 -39.98 27.17
C ILE A 500 13.86 -40.41 27.33
N PRO A 501 14.26 -40.98 28.48
CA PRO A 501 15.63 -41.36 28.72
C PRO A 501 16.04 -42.56 27.87
N GLY A 502 17.30 -42.56 27.41
CA GLY A 502 17.92 -43.67 26.65
C GLY A 502 17.52 -43.76 25.15
N GLY A 503 16.60 -42.92 24.67
CA GLY A 503 16.19 -42.90 23.28
C GLY A 503 15.41 -44.12 22.79
N GLU A 504 15.04 -45.05 23.66
CA GLU A 504 14.12 -46.15 23.33
C GLU A 504 12.67 -45.74 23.57
N ILE A 505 11.93 -45.62 22.46
CA ILE A 505 10.55 -45.16 22.46
C ILE A 505 9.64 -46.38 22.54
N THR A 506 9.01 -46.52 23.70
CA THR A 506 8.06 -47.60 23.98
C THR A 506 6.61 -47.09 24.05
N LYS A 507 5.64 -47.99 23.93
CA LYS A 507 4.21 -47.61 24.05
C LYS A 507 3.94 -46.95 25.42
N ALA A 508 4.56 -47.42 26.50
CA ALA A 508 4.39 -46.86 27.85
C ALA A 508 4.96 -45.43 27.95
N ALA A 509 6.12 -45.16 27.33
CA ALA A 509 6.70 -43.82 27.33
C ALA A 509 5.79 -42.81 26.57
N ILE A 510 5.25 -43.22 25.43
CA ILE A 510 4.30 -42.39 24.68
C ILE A 510 3.00 -42.18 25.47
N ASP A 511 2.48 -43.22 26.14
CA ASP A 511 1.27 -43.09 26.97
C ASP A 511 1.49 -42.10 28.11
N THR A 512 2.69 -42.04 28.67
CA THR A 512 3.04 -41.06 29.72
C THR A 512 2.98 -39.63 29.17
N ILE A 513 3.48 -39.37 27.97
CA ILE A 513 3.42 -38.05 27.33
C ILE A 513 1.95 -37.70 27.00
N LEU A 514 1.20 -38.62 26.39
CA LEU A 514 -0.21 -38.39 26.00
C LEU A 514 -1.15 -38.17 27.19
N ALA A 515 -0.86 -38.83 28.33
CA ALA A 515 -1.62 -38.65 29.59
C ALA A 515 -1.33 -37.31 30.27
N ASN A 516 -0.12 -36.75 30.07
CA ASN A 516 0.29 -35.50 30.67
C ASN A 516 0.05 -34.33 29.71
N GLY A 517 -1.21 -33.87 29.61
CA GLY A 517 -1.58 -32.75 28.76
C GLY A 517 -0.92 -31.42 29.11
N SER A 518 -0.57 -31.22 30.41
CA SER A 518 0.14 -30.01 30.87
C SER A 518 1.59 -30.00 30.42
N LEU A 519 2.26 -31.15 30.32
CA LEU A 519 3.62 -31.24 29.78
C LEU A 519 3.67 -30.77 28.30
N ILE A 520 2.72 -31.24 27.48
CA ILE A 520 2.65 -30.83 26.08
C ILE A 520 2.41 -29.32 25.99
N GLU A 521 1.50 -28.77 26.80
CA GLU A 521 1.21 -27.33 26.82
C GLU A 521 2.42 -26.51 27.26
N GLU A 522 3.17 -26.97 28.25
CA GLU A 522 4.39 -26.30 28.70
C GLU A 522 5.45 -26.22 27.59
N HIS A 523 5.70 -27.33 26.89
CA HIS A 523 6.64 -27.35 25.77
C HIS A 523 6.18 -26.46 24.62
N ILE A 524 4.90 -26.46 24.28
CA ILE A 524 4.33 -25.57 23.27
C ILE A 524 4.54 -24.10 23.68
N ARG A 525 4.21 -23.75 24.92
CA ARG A 525 4.37 -22.40 25.43
C ARG A 525 5.83 -21.95 25.46
N ARG A 526 6.74 -22.85 25.82
CA ARG A 526 8.18 -22.57 25.80
C ARG A 526 8.70 -22.28 24.38
N SER A 527 8.30 -23.07 23.42
CA SER A 527 8.68 -22.85 22.00
C SER A 527 8.04 -21.59 21.41
N TYR A 528 6.79 -21.31 21.78
CA TYR A 528 6.10 -20.08 21.42
C TYR A 528 6.84 -18.83 21.93
N LEU A 529 7.31 -18.86 23.20
CA LEU A 529 8.06 -17.75 23.81
C LEU A 529 9.48 -17.54 23.22
N LYS A 530 10.01 -18.50 22.46
CA LYS A 530 11.25 -18.28 21.68
C LYS A 530 11.01 -17.48 20.42
N VAL A 531 9.80 -17.55 19.86
CA VAL A 531 9.39 -16.81 18.66
C VAL A 531 8.98 -15.38 19.02
N TYR A 532 8.29 -15.20 20.16
CA TYR A 532 7.82 -13.90 20.64
C TYR A 532 8.52 -13.50 21.94
N ASP A 533 8.85 -12.22 22.10
CA ASP A 533 9.49 -11.72 23.34
C ASP A 533 8.61 -12.06 24.55
N PRO A 534 9.18 -12.73 25.59
CA PRO A 534 8.44 -13.14 26.79
C PRO A 534 7.71 -12.00 27.53
N LYS A 535 8.23 -10.76 27.43
CA LYS A 535 7.63 -9.58 28.07
C LYS A 535 6.33 -9.14 27.41
N ILE A 536 6.14 -9.52 26.14
CA ILE A 536 5.02 -9.07 25.30
C ILE A 536 4.02 -10.21 25.09
N SER A 537 4.38 -11.45 25.41
CA SER A 537 3.56 -12.65 25.15
C SER A 537 2.15 -12.54 25.74
N ARG A 538 2.00 -11.92 26.92
CA ARG A 538 0.68 -11.70 27.54
C ARG A 538 -0.22 -10.75 26.77
N LEU A 539 0.36 -9.80 26.00
CA LEU A 539 -0.39 -8.84 25.16
C LEU A 539 -0.83 -9.48 23.84
N ILE A 540 -0.18 -10.58 23.44
CA ILE A 540 -0.44 -11.32 22.20
C ILE A 540 -1.36 -12.54 22.47
N ASP A 541 -1.49 -12.98 23.73
CA ASP A 541 -2.35 -14.07 24.17
C ASP A 541 -3.84 -13.72 23.96
N SER A 542 -4.24 -13.58 22.69
CA SER A 542 -5.62 -13.33 22.30
C SER A 542 -6.09 -14.34 21.26
N GLY A 543 -7.27 -14.85 21.48
CA GLY A 543 -8.17 -15.60 20.62
C GLY A 543 -7.57 -16.46 19.50
N SER A 544 -7.02 -15.88 18.45
CA SER A 544 -6.51 -16.62 17.28
C SER A 544 -5.22 -17.41 17.60
N ASN A 545 -4.30 -16.83 18.35
CA ASN A 545 -3.06 -17.52 18.73
C ASN A 545 -3.35 -18.72 19.65
N GLU A 546 -4.29 -18.59 20.57
CA GLU A 546 -4.69 -19.70 21.47
C GLU A 546 -5.31 -20.85 20.69
N LEU A 547 -6.12 -20.54 19.66
CA LEU A 547 -6.65 -21.56 18.74
C LEU A 547 -5.53 -22.29 18.00
N ILE A 548 -4.52 -21.59 17.52
CA ILE A 548 -3.39 -22.18 16.79
C ILE A 548 -2.53 -23.04 17.72
N LEU A 549 -2.27 -22.61 18.96
CA LEU A 549 -1.60 -23.43 19.97
C LEU A 549 -2.40 -24.71 20.27
N GLY A 550 -3.74 -24.61 20.30
CA GLY A 550 -4.64 -25.77 20.38
C GLY A 550 -4.50 -26.72 19.18
N VAL A 551 -4.30 -26.19 17.96
CA VAL A 551 -4.03 -26.99 16.76
C VAL A 551 -2.69 -27.71 16.85
N ILE A 552 -1.62 -27.02 17.30
CA ILE A 552 -0.30 -27.64 17.51
C ILE A 552 -0.39 -28.77 18.52
N LYS A 553 -1.09 -28.56 19.64
CA LYS A 553 -1.34 -29.60 20.64
C LYS A 553 -2.01 -30.83 20.04
N LYS A 554 -3.01 -30.60 19.18
CA LYS A 554 -3.71 -31.69 18.48
C LYS A 554 -2.76 -32.42 17.53
N TYR A 555 -1.95 -31.72 16.74
CA TYR A 555 -1.00 -32.32 15.81
C TYR A 555 0.06 -33.17 16.55
N LEU A 556 0.61 -32.69 17.67
CA LEU A 556 1.55 -33.44 18.50
C LEU A 556 0.90 -34.73 19.05
N ARG A 557 -0.31 -34.63 19.57
CA ARG A 557 -1.04 -35.81 20.07
C ARG A 557 -1.28 -36.86 19.00
N GLU A 558 -1.66 -36.47 17.79
CA GLU A 558 -1.85 -37.38 16.66
C GLU A 558 -0.54 -38.01 16.22
N MET A 559 0.54 -37.24 16.16
CA MET A 559 1.88 -37.75 15.86
C MET A 559 2.29 -38.84 16.88
N PHE A 560 2.18 -38.56 18.17
CA PHE A 560 2.48 -39.55 19.22
C PHE A 560 1.53 -40.75 19.17
N SER A 561 0.26 -40.53 18.85
CA SER A 561 -0.71 -41.63 18.68
C SER A 561 -0.36 -42.53 17.50
N TYR A 562 0.17 -41.93 16.43
CA TYR A 562 0.65 -42.68 15.26
C TYR A 562 1.92 -43.44 15.61
N ASP A 563 2.90 -42.85 16.28
CA ASP A 563 4.12 -43.48 16.73
C ASP A 563 3.87 -44.61 17.70
N LYS A 564 2.85 -44.52 18.56
CA LYS A 564 2.43 -45.60 19.46
C LYS A 564 2.07 -46.90 18.71
N LYS A 565 1.54 -46.79 17.46
CA LYS A 565 1.22 -47.96 16.63
C LYS A 565 2.48 -48.67 16.11
N ILE A 566 3.59 -47.90 15.99
CA ILE A 566 4.85 -48.37 15.39
C ILE A 566 5.85 -48.84 16.46
N CYS A 567 5.66 -48.44 17.71
CA CYS A 567 6.51 -48.85 18.83
C CYS A 567 6.68 -50.36 18.98
N PRO A 568 7.89 -50.85 19.41
CA PRO A 568 9.03 -50.05 19.88
C PRO A 568 9.94 -49.56 18.73
N PHE A 569 10.62 -48.45 18.95
CA PHE A 569 11.69 -47.98 18.07
C PHE A 569 12.75 -47.21 18.87
N ARG A 570 13.96 -47.09 18.29
CA ARG A 570 15.06 -46.33 18.89
C ARG A 570 15.29 -45.04 18.12
N LEU A 571 15.17 -43.91 18.81
CA LEU A 571 15.51 -42.60 18.25
C LEU A 571 17.04 -42.50 18.06
N LEU A 572 17.50 -42.17 16.85
CA LEU A 572 18.91 -42.04 16.52
C LEU A 572 19.34 -40.56 16.45
N ALA A 573 18.53 -39.68 15.85
CA ALA A 573 18.81 -38.26 15.73
C ALA A 573 17.52 -37.46 15.52
N MET A 574 17.50 -36.22 16.00
CA MET A 574 16.49 -35.19 15.71
C MET A 574 17.19 -33.88 15.42
N GLU A 575 16.71 -33.13 14.40
CA GLU A 575 17.21 -31.82 13.98
C GLU A 575 18.74 -31.77 13.85
N ASN A 576 19.36 -32.89 13.43
CA ASN A 576 20.80 -32.99 13.27
C ASN A 576 21.23 -32.67 11.85
N ARG A 577 22.39 -32.01 11.71
CA ARG A 577 22.97 -31.63 10.43
C ARG A 577 23.73 -32.80 9.80
N PHE A 578 23.41 -33.07 8.53
CA PHE A 578 24.08 -34.05 7.70
C PHE A 578 24.48 -33.43 6.34
N HIS A 579 25.45 -34.02 5.66
CA HIS A 579 25.83 -33.62 4.31
C HIS A 579 26.29 -34.82 3.49
N VAL A 580 26.32 -34.65 2.16
CA VAL A 580 26.83 -35.59 1.21
C VAL A 580 27.64 -34.87 0.12
N PRO A 581 28.88 -35.31 -0.19
CA PRO A 581 29.63 -34.81 -1.32
C PRO A 581 29.09 -35.42 -2.61
N VAL A 582 28.80 -34.59 -3.60
CA VAL A 582 28.37 -35.01 -4.94
C VAL A 582 29.39 -34.53 -5.95
N LYS A 583 29.96 -35.45 -6.68
CA LYS A 583 30.93 -35.17 -7.77
C LYS A 583 30.18 -34.78 -9.03
N ILE A 584 30.51 -33.63 -9.60
CA ILE A 584 29.95 -33.07 -10.83
C ILE A 584 31.05 -32.76 -11.86
N GLY A 585 30.71 -32.87 -13.15
CA GLY A 585 31.58 -32.49 -14.24
C GLY A 585 31.23 -31.13 -14.82
N ILE A 586 32.15 -30.16 -14.76
CA ILE A 586 31.95 -28.84 -15.33
C ILE A 586 33.14 -28.51 -16.22
N GLU A 587 32.88 -28.20 -17.50
CA GLU A 587 33.92 -27.84 -18.47
C GLU A 587 35.11 -28.82 -18.49
N GLY A 588 34.85 -30.12 -18.33
CA GLY A 588 35.85 -31.17 -18.31
C GLY A 588 36.63 -31.32 -16.99
N GLN A 589 36.30 -30.55 -15.95
CA GLN A 589 36.88 -30.66 -14.61
C GLN A 589 35.89 -31.30 -13.63
N GLU A 590 36.36 -32.22 -12.80
CA GLU A 590 35.58 -32.79 -11.70
C GLU A 590 35.64 -31.83 -10.51
N LYS A 591 34.46 -31.39 -10.02
CA LYS A 591 34.31 -30.62 -8.80
C LYS A 591 33.39 -31.36 -7.81
N THR A 592 33.65 -31.20 -6.53
CA THR A 592 32.80 -31.78 -5.47
C THR A 592 31.92 -30.70 -4.89
N VAL A 593 30.59 -30.88 -4.93
CA VAL A 593 29.59 -29.98 -4.30
C VAL A 593 29.04 -30.65 -3.06
N PHE A 594 28.98 -29.91 -1.95
CA PHE A 594 28.42 -30.41 -0.71
C PHE A 594 26.93 -30.07 -0.63
N VAL A 595 26.09 -31.11 -0.61
CA VAL A 595 24.65 -31.00 -0.39
C VAL A 595 24.36 -31.35 1.07
N GLY A 596 23.66 -30.49 1.82
CA GLY A 596 23.47 -30.72 3.26
C GLY A 596 22.33 -29.92 3.86
N GLY A 597 21.93 -30.32 5.08
CA GLY A 597 20.84 -29.69 5.83
C GLY A 597 20.57 -30.44 7.12
N PHE A 598 19.50 -30.00 7.78
CA PHE A 598 19.03 -30.65 9.00
C PHE A 598 18.00 -31.71 8.63
N ILE A 599 18.12 -32.90 9.24
CA ILE A 599 17.14 -33.97 9.12
C ILE A 599 16.26 -33.93 10.35
N ASP A 600 14.94 -33.84 10.17
CA ASP A 600 13.99 -33.62 11.25
C ASP A 600 14.01 -34.78 12.25
N ARG A 601 13.97 -36.04 11.74
CA ARG A 601 14.01 -37.22 12.60
C ARG A 601 14.58 -38.45 11.90
N ILE A 602 15.42 -39.19 12.63
CA ILE A 602 15.95 -40.48 12.24
C ILE A 602 15.72 -41.45 13.39
N ASP A 603 15.11 -42.60 13.10
CA ASP A 603 14.92 -43.65 14.08
C ASP A 603 15.08 -45.06 13.48
N ARG A 604 15.24 -46.03 14.34
CA ARG A 604 15.44 -47.45 13.99
C ARG A 604 14.29 -48.29 14.52
N THR A 605 13.72 -49.10 13.62
CA THR A 605 12.73 -50.14 13.94
C THR A 605 13.27 -51.50 13.56
N ASP A 606 12.51 -52.54 13.80
CA ASP A 606 12.81 -53.90 13.34
C ASP A 606 12.79 -54.01 11.77
N GLN A 607 12.07 -53.12 11.11
CA GLN A 607 11.96 -53.08 9.64
C GLN A 607 13.12 -52.33 8.98
N GLY A 608 13.89 -51.52 9.70
CA GLY A 608 14.95 -50.70 9.17
C GLY A 608 15.06 -49.34 9.81
N ILE A 609 15.89 -48.47 9.17
CA ILE A 609 16.11 -47.09 9.62
C ILE A 609 15.13 -46.19 8.86
N ARG A 610 14.35 -45.41 9.60
CA ARG A 610 13.40 -44.45 9.02
C ARG A 610 14.02 -43.04 9.01
N VAL A 611 13.92 -42.37 7.89
CA VAL A 611 14.28 -40.96 7.72
C VAL A 611 12.98 -40.20 7.47
N ILE A 612 12.61 -39.38 8.45
CA ILE A 612 11.28 -38.76 8.51
C ILE A 612 11.42 -37.25 8.40
N ASP A 613 10.63 -36.67 7.52
CA ASP A 613 10.47 -35.23 7.31
C ASP A 613 9.08 -34.80 7.83
N TYR A 614 9.02 -33.79 8.70
CA TYR A 614 7.78 -33.27 9.24
C TYR A 614 7.17 -32.18 8.36
N LYS A 615 5.91 -32.30 8.04
CA LYS A 615 5.17 -31.30 7.27
C LYS A 615 3.85 -30.94 7.95
N THR A 616 3.69 -29.66 8.26
CA THR A 616 2.43 -29.12 8.82
C THR A 616 1.40 -28.79 7.76
N GLY A 617 1.75 -28.95 6.49
CA GLY A 617 0.87 -28.85 5.33
C GLY A 617 0.08 -30.12 5.02
N ALA A 618 -0.56 -30.15 3.86
CA ALA A 618 -1.23 -31.33 3.28
C ALA A 618 -0.32 -32.01 2.24
N ASP A 619 0.98 -32.14 2.56
CA ASP A 619 1.96 -32.73 1.66
C ASP A 619 1.73 -34.23 1.51
N THR A 620 1.69 -34.69 0.26
CA THR A 620 1.44 -36.09 -0.07
C THR A 620 2.71 -36.91 -0.04
N THR A 621 2.58 -38.20 0.25
CA THR A 621 3.72 -39.15 0.21
C THR A 621 3.98 -39.72 -1.20
N ALA A 622 3.07 -39.51 -2.16
CA ALA A 622 3.10 -40.15 -3.48
C ALA A 622 3.73 -39.28 -4.56
N PHE A 623 4.44 -39.92 -5.47
CA PHE A 623 4.94 -39.35 -6.73
C PHE A 623 5.01 -40.45 -7.81
N LYS A 624 5.14 -40.05 -9.11
CA LYS A 624 5.04 -41.02 -10.23
C LYS A 624 6.35 -41.80 -10.48
N THR A 625 7.46 -41.07 -10.66
CA THR A 625 8.79 -41.62 -10.95
C THR A 625 9.85 -40.78 -10.25
N ILE A 626 11.06 -41.30 -10.09
CA ILE A 626 12.18 -40.53 -9.54
C ILE A 626 12.44 -39.27 -10.39
N ALA A 627 12.42 -39.36 -11.70
CA ALA A 627 12.56 -38.20 -12.58
C ALA A 627 11.50 -37.13 -12.33
N SER A 628 10.27 -37.53 -11.95
CA SER A 628 9.16 -36.58 -11.73
C SER A 628 9.35 -35.64 -10.52
N VAL A 629 10.21 -36.00 -9.56
CA VAL A 629 10.54 -35.11 -8.42
C VAL A 629 11.59 -34.07 -8.76
N PHE A 630 12.28 -34.23 -9.90
CA PHE A 630 13.25 -33.27 -10.44
C PHE A 630 12.67 -32.38 -11.54
N ASP A 631 11.53 -32.73 -12.14
CA ASP A 631 10.97 -32.02 -13.28
C ASP A 631 10.34 -30.67 -12.88
N PRO A 632 10.92 -29.51 -13.28
CA PRO A 632 10.41 -28.18 -12.97
C PRO A 632 9.08 -27.88 -13.69
N ALA A 633 8.79 -28.55 -14.81
CA ALA A 633 7.56 -28.38 -15.58
C ALA A 633 6.37 -29.14 -14.97
N ASN A 634 6.62 -30.10 -14.09
CA ASN A 634 5.56 -30.86 -13.41
C ASN A 634 4.82 -29.98 -12.39
N PRO A 635 3.54 -29.62 -12.62
CA PRO A 635 2.78 -28.77 -11.70
C PRO A 635 2.48 -29.44 -10.33
N THR A 636 2.56 -30.75 -10.28
CA THR A 636 2.33 -31.58 -9.08
C THR A 636 3.63 -32.17 -8.53
N ARG A 637 4.79 -31.59 -8.83
CA ARG A 637 6.09 -32.04 -8.33
C ARG A 637 6.08 -32.14 -6.80
N ASN A 638 6.43 -33.31 -6.28
CA ASN A 638 6.47 -33.53 -4.84
C ASN A 638 7.81 -33.08 -4.24
N LYS A 639 7.82 -31.85 -3.69
CA LYS A 639 9.01 -31.23 -3.09
C LYS A 639 9.46 -31.91 -1.79
N ALA A 640 8.49 -32.37 -1.00
CA ALA A 640 8.76 -33.06 0.25
C ALA A 640 9.42 -34.42 -0.01
N ALA A 641 8.92 -35.18 -1.02
CA ALA A 641 9.58 -36.42 -1.42
C ALA A 641 11.02 -36.21 -1.89
N PHE A 642 11.28 -35.19 -2.74
CA PHE A 642 12.65 -34.80 -3.11
C PHE A 642 13.52 -34.54 -1.87
N GLN A 643 13.05 -33.74 -0.92
CA GLN A 643 13.77 -33.39 0.29
C GLN A 643 14.08 -34.62 1.14
N THR A 644 13.09 -35.48 1.38
CA THR A 644 13.26 -36.70 2.17
C THR A 644 14.23 -37.69 1.54
N MET A 645 14.23 -37.81 0.20
CA MET A 645 15.20 -38.66 -0.52
C MET A 645 16.63 -38.11 -0.46
N VAL A 646 16.80 -36.77 -0.52
CA VAL A 646 18.13 -36.15 -0.24
C VAL A 646 18.57 -36.44 1.18
N TYR A 647 17.67 -36.40 2.16
CA TYR A 647 17.98 -36.76 3.54
C TYR A 647 18.45 -38.20 3.69
N CYS A 648 17.80 -39.13 2.98
CA CYS A 648 18.26 -40.54 2.95
C CYS A 648 19.67 -40.65 2.38
N LEU A 649 19.95 -39.93 1.29
CA LEU A 649 21.29 -39.95 0.68
C LEU A 649 22.35 -39.38 1.62
N MET A 650 22.07 -38.32 2.32
CA MET A 650 22.96 -37.69 3.32
C MET A 650 23.23 -38.64 4.51
N TYR A 651 22.17 -39.26 5.03
CA TYR A 651 22.31 -40.18 6.15
C TYR A 651 23.10 -41.43 5.77
N ASP A 652 22.81 -42.04 4.60
CA ASP A 652 23.50 -43.23 4.11
C ASP A 652 25.00 -42.98 3.86
N HIS A 653 25.36 -41.78 3.43
CA HIS A 653 26.75 -41.38 3.27
C HIS A 653 27.53 -41.37 4.59
N VAL A 654 26.94 -40.80 5.64
CA VAL A 654 27.60 -40.65 6.97
C VAL A 654 27.54 -41.93 7.77
N HIS A 655 26.46 -42.71 7.63
CA HIS A 655 26.23 -43.96 8.39
C HIS A 655 25.88 -45.12 7.46
N PRO A 656 26.85 -45.64 6.66
CA PRO A 656 26.61 -46.79 5.82
C PRO A 656 26.13 -47.98 6.66
N SER A 657 25.04 -48.62 6.28
CA SER A 657 24.47 -49.75 6.97
C SER A 657 23.80 -50.70 5.99
N GLU A 658 23.72 -51.98 6.31
CA GLU A 658 22.98 -52.95 5.48
C GLU A 658 21.48 -52.95 5.73
N GLN A 659 21.03 -52.26 6.80
CA GLN A 659 19.59 -52.17 7.13
C GLN A 659 18.83 -51.37 6.08
N PRO A 660 17.57 -51.75 5.77
CA PRO A 660 16.73 -50.95 4.87
C PRO A 660 16.62 -49.50 5.33
N LEU A 661 16.69 -48.54 4.39
CA LEU A 661 16.53 -47.12 4.63
C LEU A 661 15.19 -46.66 4.09
N ILE A 662 14.26 -46.32 5.00
CA ILE A 662 12.86 -46.07 4.72
C ILE A 662 12.57 -44.57 4.74
N PRO A 663 12.35 -43.92 3.57
CA PRO A 663 11.99 -42.50 3.50
C PRO A 663 10.51 -42.30 3.88
N GLY A 664 10.24 -41.27 4.68
CA GLY A 664 8.89 -40.98 5.10
C GLY A 664 8.59 -39.52 5.36
N ILE A 665 7.32 -39.14 5.24
CA ILE A 665 6.82 -37.83 5.55
C ILE A 665 5.73 -37.97 6.61
N TYR A 666 5.84 -37.20 7.68
CA TYR A 666 4.77 -37.03 8.65
C TYR A 666 3.97 -35.75 8.32
N SER A 667 2.95 -35.88 7.50
CA SER A 667 2.02 -34.77 7.19
C SER A 667 0.96 -34.68 8.28
N THR A 668 1.08 -33.66 9.15
CA THR A 668 0.22 -33.52 10.33
C THR A 668 -1.28 -33.50 10.00
N LYS A 669 -1.67 -32.94 8.86
CA LYS A 669 -3.07 -32.92 8.41
C LYS A 669 -3.55 -34.31 7.96
N LEU A 670 -2.68 -35.15 7.41
CA LEU A 670 -3.03 -36.47 6.90
C LEU A 670 -2.92 -37.56 7.96
N LEU A 671 -2.18 -37.34 9.05
CA LEU A 671 -2.06 -38.27 10.19
C LEU A 671 -3.42 -38.63 10.83
N PHE A 672 -4.44 -37.79 10.66
CA PHE A 672 -5.81 -38.08 11.11
C PHE A 672 -6.52 -39.18 10.30
N GLY A 673 -5.99 -39.50 9.11
CA GLY A 673 -6.57 -40.53 8.23
C GLY A 673 -6.31 -41.94 8.75
N LYS A 674 -7.34 -42.82 8.78
CA LYS A 674 -7.19 -44.20 9.25
C LYS A 674 -6.21 -45.03 8.42
N ASP A 675 -6.09 -44.72 7.13
CA ASP A 675 -5.29 -45.47 6.15
C ASP A 675 -4.00 -44.72 5.77
N TYR A 676 -3.57 -43.75 6.57
CA TYR A 676 -2.36 -43.00 6.29
C TYR A 676 -1.10 -43.84 6.53
N ASP A 677 -0.26 -43.93 5.50
CA ASP A 677 1.08 -44.51 5.56
C ASP A 677 2.13 -43.41 5.33
N PHE A 678 3.06 -43.25 6.27
CA PHE A 678 4.09 -42.23 6.22
C PHE A 678 5.14 -42.44 5.14
N ARG A 679 5.29 -43.68 4.65
CA ARG A 679 6.32 -44.05 3.66
C ARG A 679 6.06 -43.39 2.31
N LEU A 680 7.11 -43.00 1.65
CA LEU A 680 7.00 -42.53 0.28
C LEU A 680 6.47 -43.62 -0.66
N LYS A 681 5.70 -43.21 -1.67
CA LYS A 681 5.11 -44.08 -2.68
C LYS A 681 5.56 -43.66 -4.07
N CYS A 682 6.28 -44.54 -4.77
CA CYS A 682 6.65 -44.39 -6.16
C CYS A 682 5.71 -45.23 -7.01
N ASP A 683 4.99 -44.63 -7.96
CA ASP A 683 3.99 -45.30 -8.80
C ASP A 683 3.04 -46.25 -8.02
N LYS A 684 2.50 -45.78 -6.88
CA LYS A 684 1.63 -46.49 -5.94
C LYS A 684 2.30 -47.56 -5.06
N GLU A 685 3.57 -47.91 -5.29
CA GLU A 685 4.31 -48.84 -4.46
C GLU A 685 5.05 -48.12 -3.33
N LEU A 686 5.00 -48.70 -2.13
CA LEU A 686 5.68 -48.17 -0.95
C LEU A 686 7.21 -48.38 -1.09
N ILE A 687 7.99 -47.33 -0.87
CA ILE A 687 9.44 -47.41 -0.83
C ILE A 687 9.86 -48.03 0.52
N GLN A 688 10.20 -49.32 0.46
CA GLN A 688 10.69 -50.08 1.60
C GLN A 688 12.20 -49.92 1.86
N ASN A 689 12.94 -49.57 0.83
CA ASN A 689 14.35 -49.33 0.91
C ASN A 689 14.77 -48.33 -0.16
N PHE A 690 15.23 -47.15 0.24
CA PHE A 690 15.69 -46.07 -0.63
C PHE A 690 16.87 -46.53 -1.53
N ARG A 691 17.72 -47.45 -1.09
CA ARG A 691 18.89 -47.88 -1.81
C ARG A 691 18.57 -48.47 -3.18
N TYR A 692 17.39 -49.02 -3.41
CA TYR A 692 16.96 -49.50 -4.74
C TYR A 692 16.80 -48.35 -5.75
N TYR A 693 16.59 -47.12 -5.27
CA TYR A 693 16.40 -45.93 -6.07
C TYR A 693 17.60 -44.98 -6.01
N GLN A 694 18.57 -45.26 -5.15
CA GLN A 694 19.71 -44.40 -4.84
C GLN A 694 20.51 -43.98 -6.05
N GLN A 695 20.85 -44.94 -6.95
CA GLN A 695 21.66 -44.68 -8.14
C GLN A 695 20.92 -43.72 -9.09
N GLU A 696 19.64 -44.01 -9.42
CA GLU A 696 18.84 -43.17 -10.30
C GLU A 696 18.65 -41.76 -9.69
N PHE A 697 18.37 -41.68 -8.39
CA PHE A 697 18.23 -40.42 -7.69
C PHE A 697 19.54 -39.62 -7.68
N SER A 698 20.64 -40.24 -7.43
CA SER A 698 21.98 -39.60 -7.44
C SER A 698 22.39 -39.09 -8.81
N ASP A 699 22.04 -39.80 -9.87
CA ASP A 699 22.33 -39.39 -11.24
C ASP A 699 21.52 -38.14 -11.61
N HIS A 700 20.24 -38.07 -11.27
CA HIS A 700 19.41 -36.87 -11.45
C HIS A 700 19.89 -35.71 -10.59
N LEU A 701 20.32 -35.95 -9.33
CA LEU A 701 20.84 -34.90 -8.45
C LEU A 701 22.16 -34.34 -9.03
N ARG A 702 23.01 -35.19 -9.59
CA ARG A 702 24.23 -34.77 -10.27
C ARG A 702 23.91 -33.88 -11.46
N GLN A 703 22.99 -34.28 -12.33
CA GLN A 703 22.55 -33.48 -13.48
C GLN A 703 22.02 -32.12 -13.07
N LEU A 704 21.18 -32.06 -12.03
CA LEU A 704 20.65 -30.80 -11.48
C LEU A 704 21.78 -29.88 -11.00
N LEU A 705 22.78 -30.41 -10.31
CA LEU A 705 23.93 -29.64 -9.83
C LEU A 705 24.83 -29.21 -10.99
N GLU A 706 25.05 -30.05 -12.00
CA GLU A 706 25.81 -29.71 -13.22
C GLU A 706 25.12 -28.53 -13.93
N GLU A 707 23.81 -28.56 -14.12
CA GLU A 707 23.03 -27.42 -14.66
C GLU A 707 23.21 -26.17 -13.82
N LEU A 708 23.06 -26.28 -12.48
CA LEU A 708 23.16 -25.14 -11.56
C LEU A 708 24.55 -24.48 -11.63
N PHE A 709 25.63 -25.24 -11.78
CA PHE A 709 26.99 -24.73 -11.79
C PHE A 709 27.54 -24.45 -13.23
N SER A 710 26.84 -24.89 -14.26
CA SER A 710 27.23 -24.63 -15.65
C SER A 710 27.04 -23.15 -16.02
N PRO A 711 28.07 -22.50 -16.63
CA PRO A 711 27.96 -21.14 -17.16
C PRO A 711 26.91 -20.98 -18.28
N GLU A 712 26.67 -22.10 -19.03
CA GLU A 712 25.79 -22.09 -20.20
C GLU A 712 24.32 -21.94 -19.86
N HIS A 713 23.93 -22.27 -18.62
CA HIS A 713 22.53 -22.19 -18.14
C HIS A 713 22.28 -20.92 -17.33
N PRO A 714 21.69 -19.84 -17.90
CA PRO A 714 21.40 -18.61 -17.17
C PRO A 714 20.28 -18.82 -16.14
N PHE A 715 20.21 -17.93 -15.17
CA PHE A 715 19.05 -17.86 -14.28
C PHE A 715 17.90 -17.18 -15.01
N CYS A 716 16.80 -17.91 -15.20
CA CYS A 716 15.64 -17.46 -15.95
C CYS A 716 14.37 -17.43 -15.07
N GLN A 717 13.43 -16.60 -15.47
CA GLN A 717 12.09 -16.63 -14.90
C GLN A 717 11.38 -17.94 -15.29
N THR A 718 10.57 -18.47 -14.38
CA THR A 718 9.74 -19.65 -14.67
C THR A 718 8.60 -19.30 -15.62
N ASP A 719 8.25 -20.22 -16.53
CA ASP A 719 7.09 -20.09 -17.42
C ASP A 719 5.74 -20.23 -16.68
N ASN A 720 5.76 -20.64 -15.42
CA ASN A 720 4.56 -20.85 -14.63
C ASN A 720 4.08 -19.54 -13.96
N GLU A 721 3.21 -18.80 -14.64
CA GLU A 721 2.65 -17.56 -14.14
C GLU A 721 1.96 -17.67 -12.77
N LYS A 722 1.39 -18.84 -12.43
CA LYS A 722 0.76 -19.05 -11.12
C LYS A 722 1.77 -18.95 -9.99
N LYS A 723 2.98 -19.47 -10.20
CA LYS A 723 4.09 -19.34 -9.23
C LYS A 723 4.55 -17.87 -9.07
N CYS A 724 4.52 -17.10 -10.17
CA CYS A 724 4.90 -15.69 -10.16
C CYS A 724 3.91 -14.81 -9.38
N ARG A 725 2.62 -15.14 -9.37
CA ARG A 725 1.58 -14.34 -8.65
C ARG A 725 1.81 -14.26 -7.15
N THR A 726 2.35 -15.30 -6.55
CA THR A 726 2.61 -15.42 -5.10
C THR A 726 4.09 -15.29 -4.75
N CYS A 727 4.93 -14.92 -5.73
CA CYS A 727 6.36 -14.80 -5.53
C CYS A 727 6.71 -13.47 -4.84
N SER A 728 7.52 -13.51 -3.79
CA SER A 728 8.02 -12.33 -3.08
C SER A 728 8.84 -11.36 -3.96
N TYR A 729 9.40 -11.87 -5.06
CA TYR A 729 10.18 -11.08 -6.02
C TYR A 729 9.37 -10.65 -7.27
N ALA A 730 8.05 -10.84 -7.28
CA ALA A 730 7.20 -10.50 -8.43
C ALA A 730 7.35 -9.03 -8.89
N GLY A 731 7.55 -8.10 -7.95
CA GLY A 731 7.76 -6.68 -8.24
C GLY A 731 9.08 -6.37 -8.98
N ILE A 732 10.06 -7.29 -8.97
CA ILE A 732 11.32 -7.14 -9.72
C ILE A 732 11.15 -7.74 -11.13
N CYS A 733 10.31 -8.77 -11.26
CA CYS A 733 10.14 -9.54 -12.50
C CYS A 733 9.04 -8.96 -13.44
N ARG A 734 8.26 -7.95 -13.02
CA ARG A 734 7.12 -7.39 -13.76
C ARG A 734 7.28 -5.93 -14.05
#